data_bf0385c4358ca4ff29fc563b297326b7
#
_entry.id   bf0385c4358ca4ff29fc563b297326b7
#
_cell.length_a   1.000
_cell.length_b   1.000
_cell.length_c   1.000
_cell.angle_alpha   90.00
_cell.angle_beta   90.00
_cell.angle_gamma   90.00
#
_symmetry.space_group_name_H-M   'P 1'
#
loop_
_entity.id
_entity.type
_entity.pdbx_description
1 polymer ?
#
loop_
_entity_poly.entity_id
_entity_poly.type
_entity_poly.pdbx_seq_one_letter_code
_entity_poly.pdbx_strand_id
1 'polypeptide(L)'
;DIDALIAIATDTGCDAVHPGYGLLSERADFADACAAAGLVFVGPEGATLRRQGDKVSARALAEAAGVPVLRGSDLLATAADLHAFFDAQGGAPLMIKAVNGGGGRGMRIVQAADEIDAAFAQARAETLAAFGDDQLYAERFLQSVRHIEVQIVGDGKDVTHLWERDCTVQRRHQKVIELAPAPNLSDATRDGLLNAAVAIGRACGYRGLGTVEFLVEAGGAFYFIETNPRIQVEHTITEEITGFDLVEIQLGLASGLSLAQVGLGDAPARPKGFAVQARINAETPDGQGGFTPTGGRLDTYAAPSGPGVRIDSYAYAGYSTNPSFDSMLAKLVVHDTSGDLGRLFARAERALSEFQIDGVGTNIGFLRSLLKLPAITAWDVDVRTLDTQSLDMSAGDAGQTRYFEAEATEAADTQEIPEGAEALRAPMQAMVQEVQVAVGDQFAKGQVVAVIEAMKMQHTVLAEAGGVVVAVYAKAGETVASGTPVLAFAPDDTLDEIASDDAVADPDHIRPDLQALNDRLARTLDENRPKAVERRRSRDQRTTREIVSALCQGGDFHEYGQLVLAGQRRKLGIDALIDVSPADGIVTGVGAMNADRFAEDRSQVALLAYDSTVMAGTQGYFGHLKTDRMIEVAKERGLASVFFTEGGGGRPNDDDFAETVQSGLKVTTFAEYARLRGWGPRITVSSGFCFAGNAALFGAGDIRIATRNSWIGLAGPAMIEAGGIGAYHPKEIGPAPMHAENGLLDILAEDDDAAIQATREVLSYFQGPLADWDAPDQRLLRHMIPENRKRSYLIRPVIEGLADTGSFLELGAEHALGMVTGFLRIEGRPMGVIANNPQHLGGALDAAASAKGARFINLCGRFNLPVLSLCDTPGFMVGPESETQGAVAAACDLISAGANLDAPMFFVCLRKGYGIGAQAMAAGSLGEPAFSLAWPTGEFGPMGLEGAIQLGYRKELEAETDPDKRAALYDRLVAGLYERGSAMNVASTHEIDAVIDPADTRGWIAKGMRMAARM
;
A
#
# COMPACT_ATOMS: atom_id res chain seq x y z
N ASP A 1 -21.67 4.30 28.73
CA ASP A 1 -21.48 3.20 29.69
C ASP A 1 -22.83 2.53 29.91
N ILE A 2 -22.94 1.24 29.53
CA ILE A 2 -24.18 0.44 29.61
C ILE A 2 -24.60 0.25 31.08
N ASP A 3 -23.65 -0.10 31.94
CA ASP A 3 -23.92 -0.38 33.35
C ASP A 3 -24.46 0.86 34.07
N ALA A 4 -23.93 2.04 33.74
CA ALA A 4 -24.42 3.30 34.28
C ALA A 4 -25.86 3.60 33.84
N LEU A 5 -26.21 3.35 32.58
CA LEU A 5 -27.58 3.55 32.07
C LEU A 5 -28.59 2.59 32.72
N ILE A 6 -28.22 1.32 32.90
CA ILE A 6 -29.07 0.33 33.59
C ILE A 6 -29.26 0.70 35.06
N ALA A 7 -28.19 1.13 35.74
CA ALA A 7 -28.29 1.59 37.13
C ALA A 7 -29.25 2.79 37.27
N ILE A 8 -29.11 3.81 36.41
CA ILE A 8 -30.01 4.99 36.41
C ILE A 8 -31.46 4.57 36.15
N ALA A 9 -31.69 3.73 35.12
CA ALA A 9 -33.04 3.29 34.82
C ALA A 9 -33.70 2.52 36.02
N THR A 10 -32.93 1.66 36.67
CA THR A 10 -33.37 0.89 37.83
C THR A 10 -33.62 1.79 39.04
N ASP A 11 -32.69 2.69 39.35
CA ASP A 11 -32.76 3.60 40.49
C ASP A 11 -33.89 4.61 40.36
N THR A 12 -34.24 5.02 39.16
CA THR A 12 -35.36 5.94 38.86
C THR A 12 -36.70 5.22 38.68
N GLY A 13 -36.72 3.89 38.76
CA GLY A 13 -37.92 3.07 38.63
C GLY A 13 -38.53 3.04 37.24
N CYS A 14 -37.71 3.09 36.20
CA CYS A 14 -38.16 2.93 34.83
C CYS A 14 -38.55 1.46 34.53
N ASP A 15 -39.58 1.25 33.69
CA ASP A 15 -39.94 -0.07 33.18
C ASP A 15 -39.30 -0.40 31.82
N ALA A 16 -38.90 0.62 31.10
CA ALA A 16 -38.35 0.48 29.73
C ALA A 16 -37.25 1.52 29.42
N VAL A 17 -36.44 1.19 28.43
CA VAL A 17 -35.41 2.08 27.90
C VAL A 17 -35.62 2.24 26.40
N HIS A 18 -35.85 3.49 25.95
CA HIS A 18 -35.88 3.82 24.51
C HIS A 18 -34.48 4.25 24.03
N PRO A 19 -33.83 3.51 23.11
CA PRO A 19 -32.46 3.74 22.77
C PRO A 19 -32.23 4.90 21.74
N GLY A 20 -33.31 5.49 21.21
CA GLY A 20 -33.23 6.46 20.12
C GLY A 20 -32.79 5.84 18.80
N TYR A 21 -32.01 6.58 17.98
CA TYR A 21 -31.55 6.14 16.67
C TYR A 21 -30.01 6.23 16.50
N GLY A 22 -29.28 6.41 17.57
CA GLY A 22 -27.83 6.50 17.55
C GLY A 22 -27.17 5.78 18.72
N LEU A 23 -25.84 5.90 18.85
CA LEU A 23 -25.04 5.38 19.95
C LEU A 23 -25.28 3.88 20.21
N LEU A 24 -26.06 3.55 21.28
CA LEU A 24 -26.31 2.19 21.74
C LEU A 24 -27.52 1.52 21.11
N SER A 25 -28.25 2.18 20.19
CA SER A 25 -29.53 1.70 19.64
C SER A 25 -29.42 0.38 18.86
N GLU A 26 -28.25 0.04 18.34
CA GLU A 26 -27.99 -1.21 17.63
C GLU A 26 -27.10 -2.19 18.42
N ARG A 27 -26.80 -1.88 19.69
CA ARG A 27 -25.93 -2.68 20.54
C ARG A 27 -26.71 -3.82 21.18
N ALA A 28 -26.43 -5.05 20.75
CA ALA A 28 -27.07 -6.25 21.29
C ALA A 28 -26.82 -6.46 22.79
N ASP A 29 -25.61 -6.13 23.27
CA ASP A 29 -25.23 -6.21 24.68
C ASP A 29 -26.05 -5.24 25.56
N PHE A 30 -26.43 -4.07 25.03
CA PHE A 30 -27.32 -3.16 25.74
C PHE A 30 -28.75 -3.71 25.85
N ALA A 31 -29.29 -4.27 24.78
CA ALA A 31 -30.60 -4.92 24.82
C ALA A 31 -30.63 -6.12 25.78
N ASP A 32 -29.55 -6.94 25.78
CA ASP A 32 -29.41 -8.06 26.71
C ASP A 32 -29.27 -7.60 28.16
N ALA A 33 -28.50 -6.51 28.42
CA ALA A 33 -28.39 -5.92 29.77
C ALA A 33 -29.72 -5.37 30.29
N CYS A 34 -30.52 -4.71 29.44
CA CYS A 34 -31.89 -4.29 29.79
C CYS A 34 -32.73 -5.50 30.18
N ALA A 35 -32.77 -6.56 29.37
CA ALA A 35 -33.53 -7.77 29.66
C ALA A 35 -33.08 -8.46 30.94
N ALA A 36 -31.76 -8.53 31.21
CA ALA A 36 -31.22 -9.10 32.44
C ALA A 36 -31.61 -8.29 33.69
N ALA A 37 -31.76 -6.96 33.55
CA ALA A 37 -32.24 -6.06 34.63
C ALA A 37 -33.75 -6.01 34.75
N GLY A 38 -34.52 -6.73 33.93
CA GLY A 38 -35.98 -6.70 33.93
C GLY A 38 -36.57 -5.46 33.26
N LEU A 39 -35.80 -4.71 32.53
CA LEU A 39 -36.20 -3.53 31.73
C LEU A 39 -36.59 -3.95 30.32
N VAL A 40 -37.61 -3.31 29.76
CA VAL A 40 -37.96 -3.49 28.34
C VAL A 40 -37.08 -2.59 27.48
N PHE A 41 -36.28 -3.20 26.57
CA PHE A 41 -35.60 -2.47 25.52
C PHE A 41 -36.61 -2.15 24.41
N VAL A 42 -36.84 -0.87 24.10
CA VAL A 42 -37.79 -0.43 23.06
C VAL A 42 -37.15 -0.56 21.70
N GLY A 43 -37.10 -1.80 21.17
CA GLY A 43 -36.47 -2.20 19.95
C GLY A 43 -36.42 -3.71 19.77
N PRO A 44 -35.68 -4.25 18.80
CA PRO A 44 -35.53 -5.69 18.62
C PRO A 44 -34.74 -6.33 19.77
N GLU A 45 -34.88 -7.64 19.90
CA GLU A 45 -34.13 -8.43 20.88
C GLU A 45 -32.62 -8.50 20.47
N GLY A 46 -31.74 -8.70 21.49
CA GLY A 46 -30.30 -8.78 21.26
C GLY A 46 -29.87 -9.81 20.20
N ALA A 47 -30.59 -10.94 20.10
CA ALA A 47 -30.36 -11.94 19.05
C ALA A 47 -30.64 -11.42 17.64
N THR A 48 -31.69 -10.61 17.47
CA THR A 48 -32.02 -9.97 16.18
C THR A 48 -31.02 -8.86 15.86
N LEU A 49 -30.63 -8.03 16.85
CA LEU A 49 -29.61 -7.00 16.69
C LEU A 49 -28.29 -7.58 16.25
N ARG A 50 -27.82 -8.69 16.85
CA ARG A 50 -26.56 -9.37 16.40
C ARG A 50 -26.67 -9.89 14.97
N ARG A 51 -27.81 -10.50 14.61
CA ARG A 51 -28.00 -11.08 13.28
C ARG A 51 -28.10 -10.03 12.18
N GLN A 52 -28.72 -8.89 12.47
CA GLN A 52 -28.91 -7.81 11.50
C GLN A 52 -27.72 -6.82 11.46
N GLY A 53 -27.01 -6.67 12.58
CA GLY A 53 -25.85 -5.79 12.68
C GLY A 53 -24.56 -6.36 12.03
N ASP A 54 -24.46 -7.69 11.88
CA ASP A 54 -23.40 -8.33 11.13
C ASP A 54 -23.76 -8.38 9.64
N LYS A 55 -23.03 -7.64 8.79
CA LYS A 55 -23.35 -7.51 7.36
C LYS A 55 -23.33 -8.82 6.60
N VAL A 56 -22.46 -9.76 6.98
CA VAL A 56 -22.37 -11.09 6.35
C VAL A 56 -23.61 -11.91 6.71
N SER A 57 -23.99 -11.92 7.99
CA SER A 57 -25.18 -12.62 8.47
C SER A 57 -26.47 -12.01 7.91
N ALA A 58 -26.58 -10.70 7.86
CA ALA A 58 -27.74 -10.00 7.29
C ALA A 58 -27.92 -10.31 5.80
N ARG A 59 -26.82 -10.34 5.05
CA ARG A 59 -26.83 -10.70 3.64
C ARG A 59 -27.23 -12.15 3.41
N ALA A 60 -26.67 -13.09 4.18
CA ALA A 60 -27.04 -14.50 4.11
C ALA A 60 -28.53 -14.71 4.43
N LEU A 61 -29.09 -13.95 5.38
CA LEU A 61 -30.50 -13.95 5.69
C LEU A 61 -31.35 -13.44 4.52
N ALA A 62 -30.94 -12.37 3.86
CA ALA A 62 -31.62 -11.82 2.69
C ALA A 62 -31.62 -12.81 1.51
N GLU A 63 -30.49 -13.46 1.23
CA GLU A 63 -30.38 -14.51 0.21
C GLU A 63 -31.31 -15.70 0.53
N ALA A 64 -31.32 -16.16 1.79
CA ALA A 64 -32.18 -17.23 2.24
C ALA A 64 -33.68 -16.87 2.15
N ALA A 65 -34.02 -15.58 2.31
CA ALA A 65 -35.36 -15.05 2.11
C ALA A 65 -35.74 -14.83 0.63
N GLY A 66 -34.85 -15.14 -0.31
CA GLY A 66 -35.05 -14.96 -1.73
C GLY A 66 -34.93 -13.52 -2.23
N VAL A 67 -34.30 -12.64 -1.44
CA VAL A 67 -34.11 -11.23 -1.78
C VAL A 67 -32.81 -11.05 -2.57
N PRO A 68 -32.81 -10.31 -3.68
CA PRO A 68 -31.60 -10.07 -4.45
C PRO A 68 -30.57 -9.32 -3.61
N VAL A 69 -29.31 -9.80 -3.65
CA VAL A 69 -28.15 -9.15 -3.04
C VAL A 69 -27.11 -8.83 -4.10
N LEU A 70 -26.29 -7.82 -3.87
CA LEU A 70 -25.16 -7.58 -4.75
C LEU A 70 -24.21 -8.78 -4.71
N ARG A 71 -23.67 -9.15 -5.84
CA ARG A 71 -22.67 -10.21 -5.92
C ARG A 71 -21.41 -9.73 -5.19
N GLY A 72 -21.09 -10.38 -4.07
CA GLY A 72 -19.96 -10.06 -3.24
C GLY A 72 -18.96 -11.19 -3.16
N SER A 73 -17.77 -10.87 -2.73
CA SER A 73 -16.72 -11.84 -2.44
C SER A 73 -16.96 -12.48 -1.06
N ASP A 74 -16.29 -13.60 -0.82
CA ASP A 74 -15.96 -14.02 0.54
C ASP A 74 -15.04 -12.99 1.20
N LEU A 75 -14.66 -13.22 2.48
CA LEU A 75 -13.68 -12.38 3.14
C LEU A 75 -12.39 -12.33 2.31
N LEU A 76 -11.92 -11.12 2.03
CA LEU A 76 -10.72 -10.89 1.25
C LEU A 76 -9.49 -11.00 2.17
N ALA A 77 -8.73 -12.06 2.02
CA ALA A 77 -7.48 -12.23 2.76
C ALA A 77 -6.33 -11.47 2.10
N THR A 78 -6.34 -11.37 0.77
CA THR A 78 -5.29 -10.78 -0.06
C THR A 78 -5.83 -9.96 -1.21
N ALA A 79 -5.02 -9.08 -1.77
CA ALA A 79 -5.36 -8.38 -3.01
C ALA A 79 -5.58 -9.35 -4.19
N ALA A 80 -4.94 -10.53 -4.18
CA ALA A 80 -5.15 -11.56 -5.20
C ALA A 80 -6.59 -12.11 -5.17
N ASP A 81 -7.21 -12.19 -3.99
CA ASP A 81 -8.63 -12.59 -3.88
C ASP A 81 -9.52 -11.54 -4.53
N LEU A 82 -9.16 -10.27 -4.37
CA LEU A 82 -9.87 -9.15 -4.99
C LEU A 82 -9.67 -9.15 -6.52
N HIS A 83 -8.45 -9.43 -7.01
CA HIS A 83 -8.20 -9.62 -8.44
C HIS A 83 -9.04 -10.77 -9.00
N ALA A 84 -9.05 -11.93 -8.34
CA ALA A 84 -9.84 -13.07 -8.75
C ALA A 84 -11.36 -12.74 -8.78
N PHE A 85 -11.83 -11.99 -7.81
CA PHE A 85 -13.21 -11.54 -7.77
C PHE A 85 -13.52 -10.52 -8.87
N PHE A 86 -12.61 -9.57 -9.16
CA PHE A 86 -12.73 -8.60 -10.24
C PHE A 86 -12.85 -9.30 -11.60
N ASP A 87 -11.97 -10.26 -11.87
CA ASP A 87 -12.00 -11.07 -13.11
C ASP A 87 -13.29 -11.89 -13.22
N ALA A 88 -13.75 -12.48 -12.12
CA ALA A 88 -15.01 -13.23 -12.07
C ALA A 88 -16.25 -12.36 -12.32
N GLN A 89 -16.16 -11.04 -12.11
CA GLN A 89 -17.19 -10.06 -12.46
C GLN A 89 -17.02 -9.50 -13.89
N GLY A 90 -16.08 -10.02 -14.68
CA GLY A 90 -15.82 -9.57 -16.05
C GLY A 90 -15.19 -8.18 -16.13
N GLY A 91 -14.44 -7.76 -15.11
CA GLY A 91 -13.80 -6.44 -15.03
C GLY A 91 -14.77 -5.30 -14.69
N ALA A 92 -15.93 -5.63 -14.11
CA ALA A 92 -16.85 -4.59 -13.62
C ALA A 92 -16.30 -3.92 -12.36
N PRO A 93 -16.54 -2.60 -12.16
CA PRO A 93 -16.08 -1.89 -10.97
C PRO A 93 -16.53 -2.55 -9.66
N LEU A 94 -15.66 -2.51 -8.66
CA LEU A 94 -15.89 -3.09 -7.33
C LEU A 94 -15.89 -2.01 -6.25
N MET A 95 -16.58 -2.29 -5.16
CA MET A 95 -16.52 -1.55 -3.91
C MET A 95 -15.94 -2.45 -2.82
N ILE A 96 -14.78 -2.09 -2.29
CA ILE A 96 -14.21 -2.73 -1.09
C ILE A 96 -14.91 -2.14 0.14
N LYS A 97 -15.24 -2.99 1.12
CA LYS A 97 -15.92 -2.59 2.36
C LYS A 97 -15.31 -3.29 3.57
N ALA A 98 -15.26 -2.59 4.70
CA ALA A 98 -14.97 -3.18 6.01
C ALA A 98 -16.14 -4.04 6.50
N VAL A 99 -15.85 -5.21 7.06
CA VAL A 99 -16.88 -6.11 7.63
C VAL A 99 -17.60 -5.44 8.81
N ASN A 100 -16.83 -4.88 9.75
CA ASN A 100 -17.33 -4.18 10.93
C ASN A 100 -17.43 -2.66 10.72
N GLY A 101 -17.49 -2.19 9.46
CA GLY A 101 -17.46 -0.76 9.11
C GLY A 101 -18.83 -0.11 9.07
N GLY A 102 -18.89 1.18 9.42
CA GLY A 102 -20.07 2.04 9.32
C GLY A 102 -19.70 3.48 8.95
N GLY A 103 -20.66 4.27 8.44
CA GLY A 103 -20.47 5.68 8.12
C GLY A 103 -19.50 5.98 6.98
N GLY A 104 -19.31 5.05 6.05
CA GLY A 104 -18.47 5.23 4.86
C GLY A 104 -16.96 5.07 5.06
N ARG A 105 -16.49 4.75 6.26
CA ARG A 105 -15.07 4.51 6.56
C ARG A 105 -14.64 3.11 6.11
N GLY A 106 -13.43 2.99 5.55
CA GLY A 106 -12.91 1.73 5.02
C GLY A 106 -13.55 1.29 3.71
N MET A 107 -14.21 2.21 2.98
CA MET A 107 -14.76 1.94 1.65
C MET A 107 -13.87 2.51 0.56
N ARG A 108 -13.61 1.71 -0.50
CA ARG A 108 -12.83 2.13 -1.68
C ARG A 108 -13.46 1.57 -2.94
N ILE A 109 -13.54 2.43 -3.96
CA ILE A 109 -13.98 2.03 -5.29
C ILE A 109 -12.73 1.62 -6.09
N VAL A 110 -12.85 0.51 -6.81
CA VAL A 110 -11.87 0.01 -7.78
C VAL A 110 -12.54 0.03 -9.15
N GLN A 111 -12.03 0.83 -10.06
CA GLN A 111 -12.58 0.94 -11.41
C GLN A 111 -11.83 0.09 -12.42
N ALA A 112 -10.54 -0.14 -12.22
CA ALA A 112 -9.67 -0.90 -13.09
C ALA A 112 -8.77 -1.86 -12.31
N ALA A 113 -8.26 -2.90 -12.98
CA ALA A 113 -7.46 -3.95 -12.36
C ALA A 113 -6.15 -3.44 -11.74
N ASP A 114 -5.57 -2.38 -12.29
CA ASP A 114 -4.34 -1.74 -11.83
C ASP A 114 -4.52 -0.92 -10.52
N GLU A 115 -5.76 -0.61 -10.15
CA GLU A 115 -6.08 0.09 -8.89
C GLU A 115 -6.23 -0.87 -7.69
N ILE A 116 -6.38 -2.18 -7.93
CA ILE A 116 -6.81 -3.17 -6.93
C ILE A 116 -5.86 -3.21 -5.74
N ASP A 117 -4.55 -3.33 -5.99
CA ASP A 117 -3.57 -3.53 -4.92
C ASP A 117 -3.49 -2.32 -3.99
N ALA A 118 -3.48 -1.11 -4.58
CA ALA A 118 -3.44 0.14 -3.83
C ALA A 118 -4.73 0.36 -3.02
N ALA A 119 -5.89 0.13 -3.64
CA ALA A 119 -7.19 0.30 -3.00
C ALA A 119 -7.39 -0.70 -1.84
N PHE A 120 -6.96 -1.95 -2.03
CA PHE A 120 -7.02 -2.98 -0.99
C PHE A 120 -6.15 -2.63 0.22
N ALA A 121 -4.88 -2.23 -0.02
CA ALA A 121 -3.96 -1.86 1.04
C ALA A 121 -4.46 -0.65 1.85
N GLN A 122 -4.97 0.38 1.16
CA GLN A 122 -5.52 1.59 1.80
C GLN A 122 -6.78 1.28 2.60
N ALA A 123 -7.73 0.52 2.03
CA ALA A 123 -8.96 0.14 2.73
C ALA A 123 -8.65 -0.67 4.00
N ARG A 124 -7.69 -1.60 3.92
CA ARG A 124 -7.27 -2.42 5.05
C ARG A 124 -6.65 -1.59 6.17
N ALA A 125 -5.74 -0.67 5.82
CA ALA A 125 -5.09 0.20 6.79
C ALA A 125 -6.10 1.13 7.49
N GLU A 126 -7.05 1.70 6.74
CA GLU A 126 -8.09 2.58 7.28
C GLU A 126 -9.06 1.80 8.19
N THR A 127 -9.45 0.59 7.79
CA THR A 127 -10.35 -0.28 8.56
C THR A 127 -9.72 -0.69 9.88
N LEU A 128 -8.45 -1.08 9.87
CA LEU A 128 -7.71 -1.41 11.09
C LEU A 128 -7.60 -0.21 12.03
N ALA A 129 -7.29 0.98 11.48
CA ALA A 129 -7.18 2.19 12.28
C ALA A 129 -8.52 2.66 12.88
N ALA A 130 -9.63 2.49 12.15
CA ALA A 130 -10.96 2.98 12.56
C ALA A 130 -11.72 2.00 13.47
N PHE A 131 -11.54 0.70 13.27
CA PHE A 131 -12.39 -0.32 13.89
C PHE A 131 -11.61 -1.38 14.68
N GLY A 132 -10.26 -1.39 14.61
CA GLY A 132 -9.43 -2.38 15.30
C GLY A 132 -9.45 -3.78 14.65
N ASP A 133 -10.10 -3.94 13.51
CA ASP A 133 -10.21 -5.15 12.71
C ASP A 133 -9.89 -4.80 11.25
N ASP A 134 -9.21 -5.68 10.51
CA ASP A 134 -8.77 -5.43 9.14
C ASP A 134 -9.53 -6.26 8.09
N GLN A 135 -10.64 -6.89 8.50
CA GLN A 135 -11.43 -7.74 7.62
C GLN A 135 -12.18 -6.93 6.56
N LEU A 136 -11.92 -7.28 5.30
CA LEU A 136 -12.53 -6.67 4.13
C LEU A 136 -13.31 -7.69 3.31
N TYR A 137 -14.31 -7.21 2.60
CA TYR A 137 -14.96 -7.93 1.50
C TYR A 137 -15.21 -6.96 0.34
N ALA A 138 -15.50 -7.47 -0.85
CA ALA A 138 -15.82 -6.63 -1.99
C ALA A 138 -17.20 -6.97 -2.55
N GLU A 139 -17.84 -5.97 -3.11
CA GLU A 139 -19.10 -6.11 -3.85
C GLU A 139 -18.99 -5.44 -5.20
N ARG A 140 -19.82 -5.86 -6.17
CA ARG A 140 -19.96 -5.14 -7.43
C ARG A 140 -20.39 -3.69 -7.16
N PHE A 141 -19.63 -2.74 -7.71
CA PHE A 141 -19.98 -1.33 -7.62
C PHE A 141 -20.96 -0.94 -8.73
N LEU A 142 -22.06 -0.32 -8.32
CA LEU A 142 -23.07 0.20 -9.24
C LEU A 142 -22.87 1.72 -9.38
N GLN A 143 -22.66 2.20 -10.60
CA GLN A 143 -22.24 3.60 -10.84
C GLN A 143 -23.37 4.61 -10.71
N SER A 144 -24.59 4.23 -11.12
CA SER A 144 -25.76 5.12 -11.11
C SER A 144 -26.94 4.35 -10.52
N VAL A 145 -27.18 4.58 -9.25
CA VAL A 145 -28.24 3.92 -8.49
C VAL A 145 -28.94 4.91 -7.57
N ARG A 146 -30.19 4.58 -7.22
CA ARG A 146 -30.94 5.24 -6.17
C ARG A 146 -30.82 4.44 -4.86
N HIS A 147 -30.81 5.13 -3.73
CA HIS A 147 -30.86 4.55 -2.40
C HIS A 147 -32.29 4.61 -1.88
N ILE A 148 -32.97 3.49 -1.93
CA ILE A 148 -34.37 3.36 -1.49
C ILE A 148 -34.39 2.48 -0.24
N GLU A 149 -35.17 2.88 0.75
CA GLU A 149 -35.33 2.15 1.99
C GLU A 149 -36.79 1.90 2.31
N VAL A 150 -37.07 0.78 2.97
CA VAL A 150 -38.47 0.39 3.33
C VAL A 150 -38.59 0.34 4.84
N GLN A 151 -39.59 1.07 5.37
CA GLN A 151 -39.96 1.01 6.77
C GLN A 151 -40.71 -0.29 7.07
N ILE A 152 -40.17 -1.16 7.91
CA ILE A 152 -40.82 -2.37 8.39
C ILE A 152 -41.26 -2.21 9.83
N VAL A 153 -42.31 -2.93 10.18
CA VAL A 153 -42.87 -3.03 11.54
C VAL A 153 -43.20 -4.47 11.80
N GLY A 154 -42.76 -5.01 12.94
CA GLY A 154 -43.06 -6.39 13.33
C GLY A 154 -43.44 -6.53 14.80
N ASP A 155 -44.29 -7.52 15.13
CA ASP A 155 -44.69 -7.85 16.53
C ASP A 155 -44.01 -9.15 17.03
N GLY A 156 -43.05 -9.69 16.25
CA GLY A 156 -42.36 -10.97 16.52
C GLY A 156 -43.05 -12.19 15.92
N LYS A 157 -44.28 -12.05 15.37
CA LYS A 157 -45.06 -13.09 14.67
C LYS A 157 -45.31 -12.69 13.22
N ASP A 158 -45.86 -11.48 13.06
CA ASP A 158 -46.15 -10.89 11.76
C ASP A 158 -45.31 -9.65 11.51
N VAL A 159 -45.06 -9.35 10.23
CA VAL A 159 -44.30 -8.19 9.77
C VAL A 159 -45.09 -7.53 8.63
N THR A 160 -45.20 -6.20 8.69
CA THR A 160 -45.78 -5.37 7.64
C THR A 160 -44.79 -4.23 7.26
N HIS A 161 -45.13 -3.43 6.24
CA HIS A 161 -44.37 -2.27 5.85
C HIS A 161 -45.20 -0.97 5.96
N LEU A 162 -44.50 0.17 6.09
CA LEU A 162 -45.11 1.50 6.04
C LEU A 162 -44.52 2.34 4.89
N TRP A 163 -44.42 1.70 3.69
CA TRP A 163 -43.93 2.28 2.46
C TRP A 163 -42.42 2.53 2.44
N GLU A 164 -41.96 3.03 1.31
CA GLU A 164 -40.56 3.31 1.06
C GLU A 164 -40.23 4.81 1.16
N ARG A 165 -38.96 5.12 1.42
CA ARG A 165 -38.34 6.44 1.37
C ARG A 165 -37.23 6.43 0.35
N ASP A 166 -37.01 7.56 -0.29
CA ASP A 166 -35.86 7.80 -1.18
C ASP A 166 -34.83 8.65 -0.46
N CYS A 167 -33.68 8.08 -0.22
CA CYS A 167 -32.56 8.71 0.47
C CYS A 167 -31.35 8.89 -0.46
N THR A 168 -31.60 9.04 -1.77
CA THR A 168 -30.56 9.11 -2.82
C THR A 168 -29.71 10.36 -2.73
N VAL A 169 -30.27 11.48 -2.24
CA VAL A 169 -29.55 12.76 -2.17
C VAL A 169 -28.62 12.75 -0.95
N GLN A 170 -27.36 12.37 -1.20
CA GLN A 170 -26.34 12.17 -0.18
C GLN A 170 -25.09 12.97 -0.52
N ARG A 171 -24.34 13.34 0.51
CA ARG A 171 -23.01 13.93 0.39
C ARG A 171 -22.02 13.07 1.18
N ARG A 172 -20.99 12.51 0.50
CA ARG A 172 -20.01 11.61 1.15
C ARG A 172 -20.71 10.54 2.01
N HIS A 173 -21.76 9.90 1.46
CA HIS A 173 -22.60 8.90 2.10
C HIS A 173 -23.43 9.37 3.30
N GLN A 174 -23.57 10.68 3.51
CA GLN A 174 -24.48 11.25 4.50
C GLN A 174 -25.74 11.77 3.81
N LYS A 175 -26.91 11.33 4.27
CA LYS A 175 -28.24 11.76 3.77
C LYS A 175 -28.42 13.26 4.06
N VAL A 176 -28.90 14.02 3.09
CA VAL A 176 -29.09 15.48 3.18
C VAL A 176 -30.56 15.86 2.99
N ILE A 177 -31.20 15.24 1.99
CA ILE A 177 -32.64 15.38 1.72
C ILE A 177 -33.19 13.96 1.52
N GLU A 178 -34.29 13.68 2.18
CA GLU A 178 -35.04 12.44 2.04
C GLU A 178 -36.49 12.72 1.58
N LEU A 179 -37.03 11.84 0.75
CA LEU A 179 -38.37 12.00 0.16
C LEU A 179 -39.20 10.71 0.31
N ALA A 180 -40.49 10.85 0.65
CA ALA A 180 -41.44 9.72 0.74
C ALA A 180 -42.77 10.08 0.10
N PRO A 181 -43.45 9.10 -0.57
CA PRO A 181 -42.85 7.87 -1.10
C PRO A 181 -41.85 8.17 -2.21
N ALA A 182 -41.04 7.20 -2.61
CA ALA A 182 -40.05 7.39 -3.68
C ALA A 182 -40.75 7.70 -5.02
N PRO A 183 -40.51 8.87 -5.64
CA PRO A 183 -41.08 9.17 -6.97
C PRO A 183 -40.39 8.39 -8.10
N ASN A 184 -41.05 8.33 -9.24
CA ASN A 184 -40.49 7.73 -10.47
C ASN A 184 -40.10 6.24 -10.33
N LEU A 185 -40.66 5.49 -9.38
CA LEU A 185 -40.58 4.04 -9.30
C LEU A 185 -41.74 3.39 -10.06
N SER A 186 -41.47 2.32 -10.83
CA SER A 186 -42.54 1.49 -11.39
C SER A 186 -43.27 0.76 -10.25
N ASP A 187 -44.57 0.50 -10.41
CA ASP A 187 -45.33 -0.26 -9.41
C ASP A 187 -44.68 -1.65 -9.17
N ALA A 188 -44.16 -2.31 -10.21
CA ALA A 188 -43.50 -3.61 -10.08
C ALA A 188 -42.23 -3.53 -9.22
N THR A 189 -41.41 -2.48 -9.39
CA THR A 189 -40.20 -2.27 -8.58
C THR A 189 -40.57 -1.96 -7.13
N ARG A 190 -41.57 -1.07 -6.93
CA ARG A 190 -42.07 -0.73 -5.60
C ARG A 190 -42.59 -1.97 -4.85
N ASP A 191 -43.50 -2.74 -5.48
CA ASP A 191 -44.06 -3.96 -4.87
C ASP A 191 -42.96 -4.98 -4.56
N GLY A 192 -41.94 -5.09 -5.46
CA GLY A 192 -40.76 -5.93 -5.24
C GLY A 192 -39.98 -5.54 -3.99
N LEU A 193 -39.67 -4.24 -3.81
CA LEU A 193 -38.95 -3.70 -2.65
C LEU A 193 -39.74 -3.93 -1.34
N LEU A 194 -41.05 -3.60 -1.34
CA LEU A 194 -41.90 -3.74 -0.16
C LEU A 194 -41.99 -5.22 0.26
N ASN A 195 -42.21 -6.14 -0.68
CA ASN A 195 -42.29 -7.56 -0.40
C ASN A 195 -40.94 -8.12 0.07
N ALA A 196 -39.82 -7.68 -0.50
CA ALA A 196 -38.47 -8.10 -0.13
C ALA A 196 -38.19 -7.69 1.34
N ALA A 197 -38.48 -6.46 1.71
CA ALA A 197 -38.26 -5.97 3.05
C ALA A 197 -39.10 -6.77 4.10
N VAL A 198 -40.38 -7.03 3.82
CA VAL A 198 -41.24 -7.85 4.67
C VAL A 198 -40.73 -9.28 4.77
N ALA A 199 -40.21 -9.87 3.68
CA ALA A 199 -39.65 -11.22 3.67
C ALA A 199 -38.45 -11.34 4.61
N ILE A 200 -37.52 -10.34 4.57
CA ILE A 200 -36.37 -10.28 5.49
C ILE A 200 -36.84 -10.19 6.95
N GLY A 201 -37.77 -9.29 7.25
CA GLY A 201 -38.34 -9.14 8.59
C GLY A 201 -38.98 -10.44 9.12
N ARG A 202 -39.76 -11.12 8.28
CA ARG A 202 -40.37 -12.42 8.63
C ARG A 202 -39.34 -13.52 8.88
N ALA A 203 -38.27 -13.56 8.08
CA ALA A 203 -37.23 -14.57 8.21
C ALA A 203 -36.47 -14.51 9.53
N CYS A 204 -36.46 -13.36 10.21
CA CYS A 204 -35.84 -13.21 11.53
C CYS A 204 -36.84 -13.05 12.70
N GLY A 205 -38.15 -13.13 12.44
CA GLY A 205 -39.17 -12.91 13.50
C GLY A 205 -39.08 -11.50 14.08
N TYR A 206 -38.99 -10.50 13.20
CA TYR A 206 -38.73 -9.12 13.60
C TYR A 206 -39.76 -8.54 14.57
N ARG A 207 -39.28 -7.87 15.63
CA ARG A 207 -40.10 -7.15 16.58
C ARG A 207 -39.63 -5.71 16.74
N GLY A 208 -40.53 -4.75 16.63
CA GLY A 208 -40.26 -3.32 16.69
C GLY A 208 -40.24 -2.69 15.29
N LEU A 209 -39.64 -1.47 15.20
CA LEU A 209 -39.41 -0.78 13.92
C LEU A 209 -38.06 -1.12 13.36
N GLY A 210 -37.98 -1.22 12.06
CA GLY A 210 -36.72 -1.39 11.34
C GLY A 210 -36.81 -0.83 9.92
N THR A 211 -35.67 -0.62 9.33
CA THR A 211 -35.57 -0.11 7.94
C THR A 211 -34.67 -1.02 7.15
N VAL A 212 -35.16 -1.46 5.98
CA VAL A 212 -34.38 -2.29 5.04
C VAL A 212 -33.96 -1.42 3.86
N GLU A 213 -32.65 -1.32 3.63
CA GLU A 213 -32.04 -0.46 2.61
C GLU A 213 -31.70 -1.22 1.34
N PHE A 214 -31.94 -0.60 0.17
CA PHE A 214 -31.74 -1.17 -1.15
C PHE A 214 -31.05 -0.18 -2.08
N LEU A 215 -30.19 -0.67 -3.00
CA LEU A 215 -29.78 0.04 -4.21
C LEU A 215 -30.69 -0.34 -5.37
N VAL A 216 -31.17 0.66 -6.12
CA VAL A 216 -32.08 0.47 -7.24
C VAL A 216 -31.44 1.04 -8.51
N GLU A 217 -31.24 0.20 -9.54
CA GLU A 217 -30.74 0.60 -10.85
C GLU A 217 -31.86 1.29 -11.67
N ALA A 218 -31.47 2.10 -12.66
CA ALA A 218 -32.41 2.76 -13.57
C ALA A 218 -33.38 1.79 -14.28
N GLY A 219 -32.97 0.54 -14.49
CA GLY A 219 -33.79 -0.53 -15.06
C GLY A 219 -34.82 -1.15 -14.10
N GLY A 220 -34.87 -0.73 -12.84
CA GLY A 220 -35.76 -1.25 -11.79
C GLY A 220 -35.26 -2.50 -11.08
N ALA A 221 -34.07 -3.02 -11.41
CA ALA A 221 -33.41 -4.05 -10.60
C ALA A 221 -32.99 -3.44 -9.25
N PHE A 222 -33.14 -4.22 -8.17
CA PHE A 222 -32.79 -3.75 -6.84
C PHE A 222 -32.02 -4.81 -6.07
N TYR A 223 -31.20 -4.35 -5.11
CA TYR A 223 -30.30 -5.20 -4.31
C TYR A 223 -30.33 -4.74 -2.85
N PHE A 224 -30.43 -5.68 -1.93
CA PHE A 224 -30.33 -5.44 -0.50
C PHE A 224 -28.93 -4.93 -0.12
N ILE A 225 -28.89 -3.93 0.78
CA ILE A 225 -27.64 -3.39 1.35
C ILE A 225 -27.50 -3.85 2.79
N GLU A 226 -28.43 -3.38 3.63
CA GLU A 226 -28.43 -3.62 5.08
C GLU A 226 -29.80 -3.43 5.70
N THR A 227 -29.95 -3.87 6.95
CA THR A 227 -31.09 -3.57 7.78
C THR A 227 -30.64 -2.74 8.96
N ASN A 228 -31.31 -1.60 9.20
CA ASN A 228 -31.13 -0.80 10.42
C ASN A 228 -32.21 -1.21 11.43
N PRO A 229 -31.85 -1.99 12.47
CA PRO A 229 -32.83 -2.56 13.38
C PRO A 229 -33.22 -1.56 14.48
N ARG A 230 -33.66 -0.38 14.10
CA ARG A 230 -34.05 0.76 14.94
C ARG A 230 -34.89 1.75 14.15
N ILE A 231 -35.42 2.76 14.84
CA ILE A 231 -36.02 3.92 14.18
C ILE A 231 -34.96 4.72 13.43
N GLN A 232 -35.32 5.31 12.30
CA GLN A 232 -34.39 6.16 11.46
C GLN A 232 -34.64 7.66 11.75
N VAL A 233 -33.64 8.50 11.42
CA VAL A 233 -33.75 9.97 11.51
C VAL A 233 -34.90 10.46 10.64
N GLU A 234 -35.08 9.90 9.48
CA GLU A 234 -36.04 10.24 8.43
C GLU A 234 -37.41 9.55 8.58
N HIS A 235 -37.69 8.92 9.71
CA HIS A 235 -38.98 8.28 9.97
C HIS A 235 -40.18 9.24 9.85
N THR A 236 -39.93 10.52 10.10
CA THR A 236 -40.96 11.59 10.11
C THR A 236 -41.65 11.77 8.77
N ILE A 237 -40.98 11.57 7.62
CA ILE A 237 -41.65 11.65 6.30
C ILE A 237 -42.58 10.45 6.08
N THR A 238 -42.30 9.29 6.67
CA THR A 238 -43.23 8.16 6.67
C THR A 238 -44.47 8.48 7.52
N GLU A 239 -44.31 9.12 8.67
CA GLU A 239 -45.42 9.57 9.50
C GLU A 239 -46.35 10.54 8.74
N GLU A 240 -45.78 11.52 8.06
CA GLU A 240 -46.54 12.50 7.28
C GLU A 240 -47.37 11.90 6.14
N ILE A 241 -46.83 10.95 5.40
CA ILE A 241 -47.54 10.34 4.26
C ILE A 241 -48.54 9.27 4.69
N THR A 242 -48.38 8.65 5.87
CA THR A 242 -49.20 7.54 6.35
C THR A 242 -50.19 7.95 7.43
N GLY A 243 -49.85 8.99 8.21
CA GLY A 243 -50.63 9.44 9.36
C GLY A 243 -50.48 8.61 10.63
N PHE A 244 -49.43 7.74 10.68
CA PHE A 244 -49.11 6.97 11.89
C PHE A 244 -47.99 7.66 12.69
N ASP A 245 -48.10 7.61 14.01
CA ASP A 245 -47.00 7.96 14.92
C ASP A 245 -46.12 6.69 15.14
N LEU A 246 -44.90 6.68 14.58
CA LEU A 246 -44.01 5.51 14.62
C LEU A 246 -43.46 5.28 16.03
N VAL A 247 -43.27 6.32 16.82
CA VAL A 247 -42.79 6.19 18.20
C VAL A 247 -43.90 5.61 19.11
N GLU A 248 -45.17 6.03 18.92
CA GLU A 248 -46.30 5.43 19.60
C GLU A 248 -46.41 3.93 19.27
N ILE A 249 -46.27 3.55 18.00
CA ILE A 249 -46.24 2.15 17.55
C ILE A 249 -45.09 1.37 18.23
N GLN A 250 -43.89 1.94 18.33
CA GLN A 250 -42.78 1.30 19.04
C GLN A 250 -43.10 1.00 20.49
N LEU A 251 -43.64 1.96 21.20
CA LEU A 251 -44.00 1.82 22.60
C LEU A 251 -45.11 0.79 22.78
N GLY A 252 -46.10 0.78 21.88
CA GLY A 252 -47.18 -0.21 21.88
C GLY A 252 -46.64 -1.64 21.68
N LEU A 253 -45.77 -1.86 20.69
CA LEU A 253 -45.16 -3.16 20.45
C LEU A 253 -44.22 -3.58 21.59
N ALA A 254 -43.47 -2.67 22.20
CA ALA A 254 -42.62 -2.93 23.35
C ALA A 254 -43.50 -3.35 24.59
N SER A 255 -44.68 -2.77 24.71
CA SER A 255 -45.68 -3.14 25.76
C SER A 255 -46.39 -4.46 25.47
N GLY A 256 -46.09 -5.15 24.37
CA GLY A 256 -46.64 -6.46 24.02
C GLY A 256 -47.91 -6.44 23.15
N LEU A 257 -48.30 -5.28 22.61
CA LEU A 257 -49.40 -5.18 21.65
C LEU A 257 -49.02 -5.83 20.31
N SER A 258 -50.04 -6.38 19.61
CA SER A 258 -49.89 -6.90 18.25
C SER A 258 -50.00 -5.80 17.20
N LEU A 259 -49.58 -6.07 15.93
CA LEU A 259 -49.76 -5.16 14.81
C LEU A 259 -51.21 -4.67 14.66
N ALA A 260 -52.19 -5.55 14.84
CA ALA A 260 -53.61 -5.18 14.77
C ALA A 260 -54.02 -4.20 15.89
N GLN A 261 -53.48 -4.34 17.09
CA GLN A 261 -53.79 -3.48 18.24
C GLN A 261 -53.14 -2.10 18.15
N VAL A 262 -52.01 -1.97 17.41
CA VAL A 262 -51.40 -0.67 17.11
C VAL A 262 -51.91 -0.07 15.80
N GLY A 263 -53.01 -0.60 15.24
CA GLY A 263 -53.68 -0.06 14.06
C GLY A 263 -53.10 -0.53 12.70
N LEU A 264 -52.25 -1.55 12.69
CA LEU A 264 -51.59 -2.10 11.50
C LEU A 264 -52.10 -3.50 11.11
N GLY A 265 -53.36 -3.82 11.43
CA GLY A 265 -53.95 -5.14 11.16
C GLY A 265 -54.26 -5.44 9.67
N ASP A 266 -54.50 -4.40 8.89
CA ASP A 266 -54.74 -4.50 7.45
C ASP A 266 -53.54 -3.99 6.64
N ALA A 267 -53.52 -4.26 5.33
CA ALA A 267 -52.50 -3.71 4.46
C ALA A 267 -52.49 -2.16 4.52
N PRO A 268 -51.33 -1.52 4.65
CA PRO A 268 -51.26 -0.08 4.82
C PRO A 268 -51.88 0.65 3.64
N ALA A 269 -52.70 1.68 3.96
CA ALA A 269 -53.34 2.49 2.93
C ALA A 269 -52.26 3.18 2.06
N ARG A 270 -52.63 3.50 0.80
CA ARG A 270 -51.72 4.23 -0.07
C ARG A 270 -51.36 5.56 0.52
N PRO A 271 -50.06 6.00 0.40
CA PRO A 271 -49.60 7.30 0.87
C PRO A 271 -50.42 8.46 0.25
N LYS A 272 -50.56 9.55 0.98
CA LYS A 272 -51.22 10.76 0.52
C LYS A 272 -50.17 11.80 0.15
N GLY A 273 -49.94 12.02 -1.14
CA GLY A 273 -49.01 13.03 -1.65
C GLY A 273 -47.54 12.64 -1.42
N PHE A 274 -46.71 13.66 -1.21
CA PHE A 274 -45.27 13.49 -0.94
C PHE A 274 -44.87 14.30 0.30
N ALA A 275 -43.90 13.77 1.05
CA ALA A 275 -43.24 14.47 2.13
C ALA A 275 -41.70 14.49 1.90
N VAL A 276 -41.09 15.65 2.12
CA VAL A 276 -39.64 15.85 2.05
C VAL A 276 -39.10 16.26 3.41
N GLN A 277 -37.97 15.68 3.80
CA GLN A 277 -37.18 16.10 4.95
C GLN A 277 -35.88 16.76 4.50
N ALA A 278 -35.48 17.85 5.13
CA ALA A 278 -34.19 18.48 4.99
C ALA A 278 -33.50 18.53 6.36
N ARG A 279 -32.24 18.10 6.43
CA ARG A 279 -31.43 18.11 7.66
C ARG A 279 -30.73 19.45 7.85
N ILE A 280 -31.11 20.19 8.89
CA ILE A 280 -30.50 21.47 9.22
C ILE A 280 -29.39 21.25 10.22
N ASN A 281 -28.14 21.45 9.75
CA ASN A 281 -26.94 21.21 10.52
C ASN A 281 -26.19 22.52 10.85
N ALA A 282 -25.58 22.56 12.03
CA ALA A 282 -24.62 23.61 12.40
C ALA A 282 -23.29 23.36 11.66
N GLU A 283 -23.22 23.71 10.39
CA GLU A 283 -22.08 23.55 9.53
C GLU A 283 -22.08 24.57 8.38
N THR A 284 -20.90 24.98 7.92
CA THR A 284 -20.75 25.90 6.81
C THR A 284 -19.85 25.31 5.71
N PRO A 285 -20.04 25.68 4.44
CA PRO A 285 -19.17 25.25 3.35
C PRO A 285 -17.71 25.65 3.59
N ASP A 286 -16.76 24.74 3.32
CA ASP A 286 -15.32 24.94 3.51
C ASP A 286 -14.63 25.54 2.27
N GLY A 287 -15.38 25.81 1.19
CA GLY A 287 -14.86 26.31 -0.08
C GLY A 287 -14.09 25.28 -0.92
N GLN A 288 -13.91 24.06 -0.43
CA GLN A 288 -13.24 22.94 -1.11
C GLN A 288 -14.19 21.78 -1.43
N GLY A 289 -15.49 22.03 -1.39
CA GLY A 289 -16.53 21.03 -1.63
C GLY A 289 -16.91 20.23 -0.37
N GLY A 290 -16.40 20.60 0.80
CA GLY A 290 -16.74 20.04 2.11
C GLY A 290 -17.53 21.04 2.97
N PHE A 291 -17.78 20.62 4.22
CA PHE A 291 -18.41 21.44 5.25
C PHE A 291 -17.60 21.32 6.55
N THR A 292 -17.49 22.44 7.22
CA THR A 292 -16.89 22.53 8.57
C THR A 292 -18.00 22.69 9.59
N PRO A 293 -18.08 21.81 10.61
CA PRO A 293 -19.00 22.00 11.73
C PRO A 293 -18.76 23.34 12.41
N THR A 294 -19.84 24.01 12.75
CA THR A 294 -19.83 25.26 13.52
C THR A 294 -20.39 25.02 14.90
N GLY A 295 -20.00 25.84 15.87
CA GLY A 295 -20.50 25.75 17.22
C GLY A 295 -20.65 27.14 17.84
N GLY A 296 -21.43 27.23 18.87
CA GLY A 296 -21.67 28.47 19.57
C GLY A 296 -23.03 28.47 20.29
N ARG A 297 -23.46 29.62 20.72
CA ARG A 297 -24.80 29.83 21.29
C ARG A 297 -25.73 30.27 20.18
N LEU A 298 -26.93 29.70 20.13
CA LEU A 298 -28.01 30.14 19.26
C LEU A 298 -28.60 31.41 19.84
N ASP A 299 -28.37 32.56 19.23
CA ASP A 299 -28.89 33.84 19.67
C ASP A 299 -30.37 33.98 19.27
N THR A 300 -30.68 33.53 18.07
CA THR A 300 -32.06 33.43 17.56
C THR A 300 -32.33 32.02 17.06
N TYR A 301 -33.53 31.51 17.40
CA TYR A 301 -34.08 30.30 16.84
C TYR A 301 -35.58 30.52 16.57
N ALA A 302 -35.94 30.79 15.32
CA ALA A 302 -37.31 30.97 14.90
C ALA A 302 -37.66 30.00 13.78
N ALA A 303 -38.41 28.95 14.13
CA ALA A 303 -38.78 27.92 13.17
C ALA A 303 -39.97 28.35 12.31
N PRO A 304 -40.01 27.99 11.02
CA PRO A 304 -41.17 28.24 10.17
C PRO A 304 -42.38 27.42 10.64
N SER A 305 -43.58 27.87 10.30
CA SER A 305 -44.82 27.18 10.61
C SER A 305 -45.85 27.33 9.49
N GLY A 306 -46.91 26.52 9.55
CA GLY A 306 -48.01 26.55 8.62
C GLY A 306 -48.46 25.17 8.15
N PRO A 307 -49.56 25.11 7.36
CA PRO A 307 -50.10 23.83 6.89
C PRO A 307 -49.08 22.99 6.11
N GLY A 308 -48.81 21.77 6.58
CA GLY A 308 -47.86 20.85 5.94
C GLY A 308 -46.37 21.21 6.18
N VAL A 309 -46.06 22.01 7.20
CA VAL A 309 -44.71 22.25 7.69
C VAL A 309 -44.63 21.76 9.12
N ARG A 310 -43.67 20.85 9.35
CA ARG A 310 -43.32 20.25 10.66
C ARG A 310 -41.83 20.47 10.92
N ILE A 311 -41.50 20.86 12.14
CA ILE A 311 -40.14 20.98 12.62
C ILE A 311 -39.93 20.06 13.80
N ASP A 312 -39.00 19.12 13.68
CA ASP A 312 -38.53 18.31 14.81
C ASP A 312 -37.14 18.84 15.20
N SER A 313 -37.02 19.40 16.39
CA SER A 313 -35.80 20.06 16.86
C SER A 313 -35.63 19.88 18.36
N TYR A 314 -34.36 19.82 18.78
CA TYR A 314 -34.00 19.99 20.19
C TYR A 314 -33.44 21.41 20.46
N ALA A 315 -33.12 22.15 19.40
CA ALA A 315 -32.52 23.47 19.50
C ALA A 315 -33.56 24.54 19.85
N TYR A 316 -33.14 25.57 20.57
CA TYR A 316 -33.94 26.73 20.98
C TYR A 316 -33.04 27.96 21.18
N ALA A 317 -33.59 29.15 21.16
CA ALA A 317 -32.86 30.40 21.40
C ALA A 317 -32.19 30.34 22.80
N GLY A 318 -30.91 30.61 22.85
CA GLY A 318 -30.09 30.49 24.05
C GLY A 318 -29.41 29.13 24.26
N TYR A 319 -29.68 28.13 23.43
CA TYR A 319 -29.01 26.82 23.47
C TYR A 319 -27.56 26.98 22.99
N SER A 320 -26.63 26.35 23.67
CA SER A 320 -25.25 26.24 23.26
C SER A 320 -24.97 24.86 22.68
N THR A 321 -24.43 24.79 21.45
CA THR A 321 -24.12 23.52 20.78
C THR A 321 -23.06 22.74 21.56
N ASN A 322 -23.18 21.41 21.57
CA ASN A 322 -22.18 20.53 22.19
C ASN A 322 -21.39 19.80 21.12
N PRO A 323 -20.09 20.05 21.00
CA PRO A 323 -19.24 19.48 19.96
C PRO A 323 -19.04 17.95 20.09
N SER A 324 -19.49 17.34 21.18
CA SER A 324 -19.44 15.88 21.37
C SER A 324 -20.54 15.12 20.64
N PHE A 325 -21.55 15.82 20.09
CA PHE A 325 -22.68 15.24 19.40
C PHE A 325 -22.72 15.66 17.91
N ASP A 326 -23.67 15.08 17.17
CA ASP A 326 -23.92 15.42 15.76
C ASP A 326 -24.31 16.91 15.61
N SER A 327 -23.94 17.51 14.46
CA SER A 327 -24.20 18.92 14.17
C SER A 327 -25.67 19.23 13.83
N MET A 328 -26.53 18.22 13.72
CA MET A 328 -27.94 18.41 13.33
C MET A 328 -28.72 19.15 14.39
N LEU A 329 -29.22 20.35 14.06
CA LEU A 329 -30.02 21.20 14.94
C LEU A 329 -31.52 20.89 14.81
N ALA A 330 -31.98 20.61 13.61
CA ALA A 330 -33.40 20.42 13.32
C ALA A 330 -33.61 19.58 12.05
N LYS A 331 -34.80 19.00 11.95
CA LYS A 331 -35.35 18.42 10.71
C LYS A 331 -36.49 19.31 10.23
N LEU A 332 -36.40 19.88 9.05
CA LEU A 332 -37.53 20.49 8.36
C LEU A 332 -38.28 19.40 7.59
N VAL A 333 -39.53 19.16 7.89
CA VAL A 333 -40.37 18.21 7.17
C VAL A 333 -41.52 18.98 6.51
N VAL A 334 -41.64 18.79 5.19
CA VAL A 334 -42.74 19.42 4.46
C VAL A 334 -43.57 18.38 3.73
N HIS A 335 -44.88 18.42 3.92
CA HIS A 335 -45.85 17.51 3.31
C HIS A 335 -46.77 18.25 2.36
N ASP A 336 -47.01 17.72 1.18
CA ASP A 336 -47.96 18.22 0.19
C ASP A 336 -48.81 17.07 -0.38
N THR A 337 -50.12 17.14 -0.14
CA THR A 337 -51.08 16.12 -0.57
C THR A 337 -51.49 16.20 -2.03
N SER A 338 -51.02 17.22 -2.78
CA SER A 338 -51.40 17.38 -4.19
C SER A 338 -50.72 16.36 -5.15
N GLY A 339 -49.61 15.76 -4.70
CA GLY A 339 -48.81 14.89 -5.56
C GLY A 339 -47.89 15.63 -6.51
N ASP A 340 -47.77 16.96 -6.41
CA ASP A 340 -46.90 17.82 -7.23
C ASP A 340 -45.56 18.06 -6.53
N LEU A 341 -44.47 17.47 -7.04
CA LEU A 341 -43.13 17.63 -6.50
C LEU A 341 -42.61 19.08 -6.59
N GLY A 342 -42.90 19.79 -7.67
CA GLY A 342 -42.51 21.19 -7.84
C GLY A 342 -43.10 22.08 -6.76
N ARG A 343 -44.38 21.84 -6.40
CA ARG A 343 -45.06 22.54 -5.30
C ARG A 343 -44.47 22.16 -3.95
N LEU A 344 -44.15 20.88 -3.75
CA LEU A 344 -43.52 20.39 -2.52
C LEU A 344 -42.17 21.10 -2.28
N PHE A 345 -41.30 21.09 -3.28
CA PHE A 345 -39.97 21.71 -3.16
C PHE A 345 -39.99 23.22 -3.06
N ALA A 346 -40.90 23.88 -3.76
CA ALA A 346 -41.13 25.33 -3.59
C ALA A 346 -41.60 25.71 -2.19
N ARG A 347 -42.43 24.87 -1.57
CA ARG A 347 -42.87 25.05 -0.16
C ARG A 347 -41.70 24.79 0.82
N ALA A 348 -40.87 23.75 0.59
CA ALA A 348 -39.71 23.44 1.41
C ALA A 348 -38.65 24.57 1.33
N GLU A 349 -38.37 25.08 0.13
CA GLU A 349 -37.45 26.21 -0.05
C GLU A 349 -37.96 27.48 0.68
N ARG A 350 -39.26 27.79 0.56
CA ARG A 350 -39.84 28.90 1.30
C ARG A 350 -39.75 28.72 2.80
N ALA A 351 -40.09 27.54 3.33
CA ALA A 351 -39.93 27.22 4.75
C ALA A 351 -38.48 27.40 5.22
N LEU A 352 -37.48 26.92 4.45
CA LEU A 352 -36.06 27.16 4.74
C LEU A 352 -35.72 28.66 4.74
N SER A 353 -36.32 29.45 3.84
CA SER A 353 -36.07 30.89 3.79
C SER A 353 -36.64 31.65 4.98
N GLU A 354 -37.70 31.11 5.60
CA GLU A 354 -38.35 31.65 6.80
C GLU A 354 -37.69 31.17 8.10
N PHE A 355 -36.81 30.13 8.03
CA PHE A 355 -36.09 29.59 9.19
C PHE A 355 -34.97 30.54 9.59
N GLN A 356 -35.04 31.14 10.76
CA GLN A 356 -34.04 32.04 11.27
C GLN A 356 -33.24 31.38 12.44
N ILE A 357 -31.95 31.17 12.22
CA ILE A 357 -30.99 30.70 13.20
C ILE A 357 -29.77 31.63 13.15
N ASP A 358 -29.54 32.38 14.23
CA ASP A 358 -28.41 33.27 14.37
C ASP A 358 -27.50 32.78 15.53
N GLY A 359 -26.23 33.19 15.52
CA GLY A 359 -25.23 32.81 16.52
C GLY A 359 -24.33 31.60 16.11
N VAL A 360 -24.79 30.79 15.16
CA VAL A 360 -24.00 29.70 14.56
C VAL A 360 -24.19 29.67 13.05
N GLY A 361 -23.18 29.24 12.32
CA GLY A 361 -23.30 28.98 10.89
C GLY A 361 -24.13 27.71 10.62
N THR A 362 -24.99 27.74 9.58
CA THR A 362 -25.82 26.58 9.21
C THR A 362 -25.72 26.25 7.72
N ASN A 363 -26.18 25.05 7.36
CA ASN A 363 -26.25 24.60 5.96
C ASN A 363 -27.56 25.04 5.25
N ILE A 364 -28.37 25.93 5.83
CA ILE A 364 -29.66 26.34 5.26
C ILE A 364 -29.49 26.93 3.84
N GLY A 365 -28.49 27.79 3.62
CA GLY A 365 -28.21 28.40 2.30
C GLY A 365 -27.91 27.33 1.23
N PHE A 366 -27.15 26.30 1.59
CA PHE A 366 -26.88 25.15 0.72
C PHE A 366 -28.16 24.38 0.41
N LEU A 367 -28.99 24.04 1.42
CA LEU A 367 -30.26 23.32 1.23
C LEU A 367 -31.21 24.06 0.30
N ARG A 368 -31.32 25.41 0.44
CA ARG A 368 -32.12 26.24 -0.44
C ARG A 368 -31.64 26.23 -1.88
N SER A 369 -30.31 26.25 -2.10
CA SER A 369 -29.73 26.16 -3.43
C SER A 369 -29.97 24.77 -4.04
N LEU A 370 -29.85 23.71 -3.23
CA LEU A 370 -30.08 22.36 -3.63
C LEU A 370 -31.52 22.11 -4.10
N LEU A 371 -32.53 22.60 -3.38
CA LEU A 371 -33.96 22.45 -3.72
C LEU A 371 -34.36 23.16 -5.05
N LYS A 372 -33.52 24.04 -5.57
CA LYS A 372 -33.73 24.75 -6.84
C LYS A 372 -33.11 24.06 -8.05
N LEU A 373 -32.30 23.02 -7.82
CA LEU A 373 -31.65 22.30 -8.94
C LEU A 373 -32.69 21.58 -9.78
N PRO A 374 -32.57 21.62 -11.13
CA PRO A 374 -33.49 20.90 -12.01
C PRO A 374 -33.52 19.39 -11.77
N ALA A 375 -32.36 18.76 -11.44
CA ALA A 375 -32.30 17.36 -11.11
C ALA A 375 -33.12 17.01 -9.85
N ILE A 376 -33.10 17.86 -8.82
CA ILE A 376 -33.87 17.68 -7.59
C ILE A 376 -35.37 17.94 -7.84
N THR A 377 -35.72 19.00 -8.53
CA THR A 377 -37.13 19.35 -8.79
C THR A 377 -37.81 18.30 -9.66
N ALA A 378 -37.10 17.65 -10.58
CA ALA A 378 -37.58 16.53 -11.37
C ALA A 378 -37.42 15.18 -10.68
N TRP A 379 -36.67 15.15 -9.58
CA TRP A 379 -36.21 13.94 -8.90
C TRP A 379 -35.55 12.93 -9.84
N ASP A 380 -34.70 13.46 -10.73
CA ASP A 380 -33.79 12.69 -11.60
C ASP A 380 -32.41 12.66 -10.96
N VAL A 381 -32.29 11.81 -9.95
CA VAL A 381 -31.15 11.78 -9.02
C VAL A 381 -30.55 10.38 -8.89
N ASP A 382 -29.25 10.31 -8.70
CA ASP A 382 -28.50 9.14 -8.25
C ASP A 382 -27.60 9.49 -7.05
N VAL A 383 -26.99 8.47 -6.42
CA VAL A 383 -26.15 8.66 -5.22
C VAL A 383 -24.94 9.57 -5.44
N ARG A 384 -24.60 9.89 -6.70
CA ARG A 384 -23.49 10.76 -7.10
C ARG A 384 -23.94 12.16 -7.55
N THR A 385 -25.23 12.45 -7.48
CA THR A 385 -25.77 13.72 -7.97
C THR A 385 -25.08 14.92 -7.35
N LEU A 386 -24.78 14.91 -6.05
CA LEU A 386 -24.11 16.02 -5.39
C LEU A 386 -22.60 16.11 -5.71
N ASP A 387 -21.98 15.00 -6.05
CA ASP A 387 -20.54 14.96 -6.42
C ASP A 387 -20.30 15.48 -7.84
N THR A 388 -21.32 15.40 -8.72
CA THR A 388 -21.21 15.74 -10.13
C THR A 388 -21.76 17.14 -10.48
N GLN A 389 -22.58 17.74 -9.60
CA GLN A 389 -23.14 19.07 -9.79
C GLN A 389 -22.23 20.14 -9.18
N SER A 390 -21.81 21.12 -9.98
CA SER A 390 -21.12 22.30 -9.44
C SER A 390 -22.16 23.20 -8.76
N LEU A 391 -22.36 22.96 -7.47
CA LEU A 391 -23.15 23.85 -6.60
C LEU A 391 -22.29 25.06 -6.24
N ASP A 392 -22.87 26.28 -6.39
CA ASP A 392 -22.27 27.47 -5.78
C ASP A 392 -22.40 27.34 -4.25
N MET A 393 -21.40 26.72 -3.65
CA MET A 393 -21.32 26.46 -2.20
C MET A 393 -21.07 27.79 -1.43
N SER A 394 -20.77 28.89 -2.13
CA SER A 394 -20.51 30.19 -1.54
C SER A 394 -21.79 31.00 -1.26
N ALA A 395 -22.96 30.49 -1.70
CA ALA A 395 -24.24 31.11 -1.35
C ALA A 395 -24.49 30.92 0.15
N GLY A 396 -23.73 31.61 0.97
CA GLY A 396 -24.05 31.89 2.35
C GLY A 396 -25.41 32.57 2.47
N ASP A 397 -25.87 32.92 3.64
CA ASP A 397 -27.14 33.50 4.06
C ASP A 397 -27.75 34.66 3.18
N ALA A 398 -27.20 34.88 1.98
CA ALA A 398 -27.69 35.84 0.99
C ALA A 398 -29.10 35.46 0.54
N GLY A 399 -30.10 36.08 1.18
CA GLY A 399 -31.50 35.96 0.87
C GLY A 399 -32.35 35.24 1.91
N GLN A 400 -31.88 35.09 3.15
CA GLN A 400 -32.78 34.83 4.27
C GLN A 400 -33.76 36.00 4.41
N THR A 401 -35.04 35.73 4.41
CA THR A 401 -36.05 36.75 4.69
C THR A 401 -36.04 37.03 6.18
N ARG A 402 -35.33 38.08 6.60
CA ARG A 402 -35.39 38.51 8.01
C ARG A 402 -36.71 39.28 8.24
N TYR A 403 -37.61 38.68 8.96
CA TYR A 403 -38.87 39.33 9.37
C TYR A 403 -38.67 40.20 10.61
N PHE A 404 -37.60 39.99 11.35
CA PHE A 404 -37.21 40.77 12.52
C PHE A 404 -35.74 41.12 12.38
N GLU A 405 -35.39 42.40 12.42
CA GLU A 405 -34.08 42.79 12.85
C GLU A 405 -34.02 42.42 14.34
N ALA A 406 -33.29 41.41 14.70
CA ALA A 406 -32.92 41.23 16.09
C ALA A 406 -32.16 42.50 16.44
N GLU A 407 -32.71 43.37 17.33
CA GLU A 407 -31.84 44.17 18.13
C GLU A 407 -30.83 43.20 18.69
N ALA A 408 -29.56 43.39 18.34
CA ALA A 408 -28.51 42.67 19.00
C ALA A 408 -28.74 42.88 20.47
N THR A 409 -29.31 41.90 21.12
CA THR A 409 -29.28 41.84 22.58
C THR A 409 -27.78 41.64 22.80
N GLU A 410 -27.08 42.75 23.08
CA GLU A 410 -25.80 42.71 23.71
C GLU A 410 -25.99 41.66 24.81
N ALA A 411 -25.27 40.54 24.73
CA ALA A 411 -25.25 39.57 25.80
C ALA A 411 -25.03 40.41 27.05
N ALA A 412 -26.02 40.42 27.95
CA ALA A 412 -26.04 41.35 29.05
C ALA A 412 -24.68 41.23 29.73
N ASP A 413 -23.82 42.19 29.47
CA ASP A 413 -22.51 42.34 30.12
C ASP A 413 -22.84 42.64 31.56
N THR A 414 -23.20 41.62 32.34
CA THR A 414 -23.58 41.74 33.72
C THR A 414 -22.33 42.01 34.59
N GLN A 415 -21.14 42.06 33.96
CA GLN A 415 -19.90 42.40 34.64
C GLN A 415 -19.56 43.86 34.31
N GLU A 416 -19.68 44.70 35.34
CA GLU A 416 -19.26 46.11 35.26
C GLU A 416 -17.75 46.19 35.04
N ILE A 417 -17.36 46.63 33.83
CA ILE A 417 -15.96 46.96 33.55
C ILE A 417 -15.64 48.27 34.26
N PRO A 418 -14.64 48.35 35.13
CA PRO A 418 -14.28 49.56 35.85
C PRO A 418 -14.01 50.73 34.89
N GLU A 419 -14.41 51.96 35.29
CA GLU A 419 -14.22 53.18 34.49
C GLU A 419 -12.73 53.38 34.15
N GLY A 420 -12.38 53.44 32.87
CA GLY A 420 -11.01 53.57 32.40
C GLY A 420 -10.25 52.24 32.22
N ALA A 421 -10.90 51.07 32.37
CA ALA A 421 -10.33 49.78 32.06
C ALA A 421 -10.89 49.19 30.76
N GLU A 422 -10.10 48.41 30.07
CA GLU A 422 -10.49 47.63 28.88
C GLU A 422 -10.70 46.16 29.27
N ALA A 423 -11.60 45.48 28.57
CA ALA A 423 -11.86 44.03 28.80
C ALA A 423 -11.18 43.17 27.75
N LEU A 424 -10.35 42.23 28.21
CA LEU A 424 -9.90 41.12 27.36
C LEU A 424 -10.96 40.03 27.38
N ARG A 425 -11.40 39.61 26.18
CA ARG A 425 -12.56 38.75 26.00
C ARG A 425 -12.15 37.37 25.43
N ALA A 426 -12.91 36.33 25.77
CA ALA A 426 -12.72 35.01 25.20
C ALA A 426 -12.98 35.03 23.68
N PRO A 427 -12.05 34.55 22.85
CA PRO A 427 -12.18 34.59 21.39
C PRO A 427 -13.23 33.57 20.87
N MET A 428 -13.55 32.56 21.67
CA MET A 428 -14.49 31.49 21.36
C MET A 428 -15.13 30.93 22.63
N GLN A 429 -16.19 30.15 22.49
CA GLN A 429 -16.75 29.39 23.61
C GLN A 429 -15.77 28.27 23.99
N ALA A 430 -15.32 28.29 25.25
CA ALA A 430 -14.34 27.35 25.76
C ALA A 430 -14.44 27.20 27.28
N MET A 431 -13.86 26.13 27.81
CA MET A 431 -13.66 25.98 29.24
C MET A 431 -12.31 26.64 29.61
N VAL A 432 -12.31 27.47 30.61
CA VAL A 432 -11.09 28.11 31.13
C VAL A 432 -10.27 27.05 31.87
N GLN A 433 -9.06 26.74 31.39
CA GLN A 433 -8.14 25.83 32.04
C GLN A 433 -7.39 26.53 33.18
N GLU A 434 -6.84 27.70 32.87
CA GLU A 434 -6.15 28.54 33.85
C GLU A 434 -6.17 30.02 33.43
N VAL A 435 -6.06 30.92 34.37
CA VAL A 435 -5.77 32.33 34.15
C VAL A 435 -4.39 32.60 34.76
N GLN A 436 -3.42 33.02 33.94
CA GLN A 436 -2.02 33.11 34.27
C GLN A 436 -1.62 34.44 34.91
N VAL A 437 -2.57 35.35 35.09
CA VAL A 437 -2.35 36.66 35.69
C VAL A 437 -3.36 36.92 36.82
N ALA A 438 -2.94 37.66 37.80
CA ALA A 438 -3.76 38.06 38.97
C ALA A 438 -3.99 39.59 38.99
N VAL A 439 -4.99 40.04 39.77
CA VAL A 439 -5.26 41.46 39.94
C VAL A 439 -4.04 42.17 40.46
N GLY A 440 -3.60 43.22 39.75
CA GLY A 440 -2.41 44.02 40.05
C GLY A 440 -1.18 43.60 39.24
N ASP A 441 -1.20 42.50 38.52
CA ASP A 441 -0.11 42.06 37.64
C ASP A 441 -0.04 42.95 36.41
N GLN A 442 1.19 43.19 35.96
CA GLN A 442 1.52 43.85 34.72
C GLN A 442 1.75 42.82 33.61
N PHE A 443 1.26 43.06 32.44
CA PHE A 443 1.52 42.21 31.27
C PHE A 443 1.76 43.08 30.03
N ALA A 444 2.56 42.52 29.13
CA ALA A 444 2.86 43.13 27.82
C ALA A 444 1.89 42.66 26.74
N LYS A 445 1.79 43.43 25.66
CA LYS A 445 1.10 43.01 24.45
C LYS A 445 1.66 41.68 23.91
N GLY A 446 0.78 40.72 23.50
CA GLY A 446 1.20 39.41 23.04
C GLY A 446 1.45 38.37 24.13
N GLN A 447 1.48 38.76 25.41
CA GLN A 447 1.64 37.85 26.55
C GLN A 447 0.40 36.96 26.71
N VAL A 448 0.60 35.66 26.99
CA VAL A 448 -0.47 34.73 27.35
C VAL A 448 -1.04 35.10 28.72
N VAL A 449 -2.32 35.39 28.79
CA VAL A 449 -3.01 35.78 30.05
C VAL A 449 -3.98 34.71 30.55
N ALA A 450 -4.45 33.85 29.65
CA ALA A 450 -5.28 32.71 30.03
C ALA A 450 -5.10 31.56 29.00
N VAL A 451 -5.37 30.35 29.46
CA VAL A 451 -5.47 29.15 28.61
C VAL A 451 -6.90 28.64 28.69
N ILE A 452 -7.53 28.48 27.53
CA ILE A 452 -8.89 27.98 27.37
C ILE A 452 -8.88 26.68 26.59
N GLU A 453 -9.79 25.78 26.87
CA GLU A 453 -9.93 24.51 26.14
C GLU A 453 -11.25 24.48 25.35
N ALA A 454 -11.16 24.26 24.05
CA ALA A 454 -12.27 24.01 23.17
C ALA A 454 -12.00 22.72 22.38
N MET A 455 -12.96 21.80 22.28
CA MET A 455 -12.86 20.55 21.51
C MET A 455 -11.60 19.71 21.87
N LYS A 456 -11.24 19.64 23.14
CA LYS A 456 -10.02 18.93 23.66
C LYS A 456 -8.68 19.53 23.17
N MET A 457 -8.70 20.76 22.63
CA MET A 457 -7.51 21.51 22.27
C MET A 457 -7.42 22.75 23.14
N GLN A 458 -6.21 23.01 23.66
CA GLN A 458 -5.92 24.21 24.44
C GLN A 458 -5.58 25.37 23.51
N HIS A 459 -6.19 26.51 23.76
CA HIS A 459 -5.95 27.77 23.05
C HIS A 459 -5.47 28.82 24.05
N THR A 460 -4.46 29.57 23.67
CA THR A 460 -3.94 30.69 24.48
C THR A 460 -4.71 31.97 24.18
N VAL A 461 -5.13 32.67 25.20
CA VAL A 461 -5.67 34.03 25.13
C VAL A 461 -4.54 35.01 25.33
N LEU A 462 -4.22 35.75 24.26
CA LEU A 462 -3.13 36.72 24.24
C LEU A 462 -3.64 38.12 24.55
N ALA A 463 -2.84 38.90 25.24
CA ALA A 463 -3.11 40.31 25.48
C ALA A 463 -3.01 41.13 24.18
N GLU A 464 -4.03 41.90 23.85
CA GLU A 464 -4.06 42.76 22.65
C GLU A 464 -3.30 44.09 22.85
N ALA A 465 -3.14 44.53 24.09
CA ALA A 465 -2.37 45.70 24.52
C ALA A 465 -1.69 45.44 25.86
N GLY A 466 -0.63 46.19 26.18
CA GLY A 466 0.00 46.10 27.50
C GLY A 466 -0.86 46.80 28.57
N GLY A 467 -0.80 46.31 29.80
CA GLY A 467 -1.59 46.93 30.88
C GLY A 467 -1.41 46.26 32.23
N VAL A 468 -2.19 46.78 33.19
CA VAL A 468 -2.26 46.28 34.57
C VAL A 468 -3.61 45.65 34.84
N VAL A 469 -3.68 44.39 35.32
CA VAL A 469 -4.93 43.70 35.61
C VAL A 469 -5.69 44.42 36.72
N VAL A 470 -6.91 44.83 36.42
CA VAL A 470 -7.83 45.49 37.38
C VAL A 470 -8.82 44.51 37.98
N ALA A 471 -9.30 43.58 37.18
CA ALA A 471 -10.24 42.52 37.64
C ALA A 471 -10.05 41.26 36.82
N VAL A 472 -10.25 40.09 37.43
CA VAL A 472 -10.29 38.76 36.76
C VAL A 472 -11.69 38.23 36.94
N TYR A 473 -12.37 37.94 35.84
CA TYR A 473 -13.78 37.49 35.82
C TYR A 473 -13.92 35.98 35.62
N ALA A 474 -13.06 35.40 34.78
CA ALA A 474 -13.10 33.98 34.50
C ALA A 474 -12.31 33.14 35.52
N LYS A 475 -12.81 31.96 35.85
CA LYS A 475 -12.16 31.01 36.79
C LYS A 475 -11.86 29.70 36.06
N ALA A 476 -10.79 29.04 36.50
CA ALA A 476 -10.45 27.72 36.04
C ALA A 476 -11.65 26.74 36.26
N GLY A 477 -11.98 25.94 35.23
CA GLY A 477 -13.12 25.02 35.21
C GLY A 477 -14.45 25.66 34.77
N GLU A 478 -14.51 26.97 34.50
CA GLU A 478 -15.70 27.68 34.06
C GLU A 478 -15.78 27.68 32.53
N THR A 479 -16.97 27.49 31.98
CA THR A 479 -17.22 27.63 30.55
C THR A 479 -17.62 29.06 30.23
N VAL A 480 -16.84 29.74 29.40
CA VAL A 480 -17.08 31.08 28.93
C VAL A 480 -17.55 31.08 27.48
N ALA A 481 -18.52 31.94 27.13
CA ALA A 481 -18.95 32.12 25.76
C ALA A 481 -17.96 33.06 25.02
N SER A 482 -18.01 33.02 23.69
CA SER A 482 -17.28 34.00 22.86
C SER A 482 -17.70 35.41 23.23
N GLY A 483 -16.74 36.31 23.38
CA GLY A 483 -16.97 37.71 23.78
C GLY A 483 -17.16 37.96 25.28
N THR A 484 -17.21 36.92 26.13
CA THR A 484 -17.26 37.07 27.59
C THR A 484 -15.94 37.65 28.12
N PRO A 485 -15.99 38.72 28.99
CA PRO A 485 -14.78 39.22 29.62
C PRO A 485 -14.04 38.13 30.42
N VAL A 486 -12.79 37.92 30.15
CA VAL A 486 -11.90 37.03 30.92
C VAL A 486 -11.27 37.81 32.05
N LEU A 487 -10.81 39.02 31.73
CA LEU A 487 -10.25 39.98 32.72
C LEU A 487 -10.50 41.41 32.22
N ALA A 488 -10.38 42.38 33.14
CA ALA A 488 -10.26 43.79 32.81
C ALA A 488 -8.90 44.32 33.18
N PHE A 489 -8.33 45.23 32.40
CA PHE A 489 -7.04 45.81 32.63
C PHE A 489 -7.03 47.30 32.31
N ALA A 490 -6.21 48.08 33.03
CA ALA A 490 -5.94 49.47 32.71
C ALA A 490 -4.83 49.49 31.65
N PRO A 491 -5.06 50.03 30.44
CA PRO A 491 -4.04 50.12 29.39
C PRO A 491 -2.84 50.94 29.83
N ASP A 492 -1.64 50.51 29.50
CA ASP A 492 -0.39 51.22 29.77
C ASP A 492 0.54 51.07 28.57
N ASP A 493 0.54 52.10 27.68
CA ASP A 493 1.33 52.10 26.45
C ASP A 493 2.84 51.92 26.69
N THR A 494 3.33 52.16 27.95
CA THR A 494 4.73 51.96 28.27
C THR A 494 5.08 50.45 28.41
N LEU A 495 4.11 49.59 28.59
CA LEU A 495 4.27 48.14 28.67
C LEU A 495 4.23 47.42 27.30
N ASP A 496 3.77 48.13 26.24
CA ASP A 496 3.86 47.63 24.88
C ASP A 496 5.31 47.62 24.33
N GLU A 497 6.23 48.44 24.92
CA GLU A 497 7.66 48.50 24.59
C GLU A 497 8.53 47.51 25.42
N ILE A 498 7.99 46.86 26.42
CA ILE A 498 8.67 45.71 27.01
C ILE A 498 8.64 44.66 25.91
N ALA A 499 9.81 44.51 25.25
CA ALA A 499 10.03 43.55 24.20
C ALA A 499 9.22 42.32 24.54
N SER A 500 8.17 42.04 23.72
CA SER A 500 7.70 40.65 23.65
C SER A 500 8.98 39.86 23.60
N ASP A 501 9.22 39.06 24.61
CA ASP A 501 10.09 37.91 24.49
C ASP A 501 9.37 37.04 23.43
N ASP A 502 9.34 37.54 22.19
CA ASP A 502 9.45 36.72 21.00
C ASP A 502 10.81 36.08 21.20
N ALA A 503 10.86 35.15 22.16
CA ALA A 503 11.89 34.18 22.25
C ALA A 503 11.82 33.55 20.87
N VAL A 504 12.67 34.05 19.98
CA VAL A 504 13.01 33.37 18.71
C VAL A 504 13.20 31.94 19.17
N ALA A 505 12.27 31.07 18.79
CA ALA A 505 12.26 29.69 19.30
C ALA A 505 13.68 29.19 19.12
N ASP A 506 14.34 28.85 20.23
CA ASP A 506 15.71 28.35 20.17
C ASP A 506 15.68 27.10 19.27
N PRO A 507 16.24 27.14 18.07
CA PRO A 507 16.18 26.00 17.15
C PRO A 507 16.92 24.79 17.75
N ASP A 508 17.78 24.97 18.72
CA ASP A 508 18.51 23.89 19.39
C ASP A 508 17.79 23.36 20.64
N HIS A 509 16.65 23.94 21.01
CA HIS A 509 15.86 23.47 22.15
C HIS A 509 15.19 22.12 21.83
N ILE A 510 15.58 21.09 22.55
CA ILE A 510 15.02 19.74 22.43
C ILE A 510 13.91 19.58 23.46
N ARG A 511 12.68 19.44 22.97
CA ARG A 511 11.50 19.15 23.81
C ARG A 511 11.61 17.75 24.43
N PRO A 512 10.97 17.49 25.58
CA PRO A 512 11.02 16.17 26.25
C PRO A 512 10.55 15.00 25.40
N ASP A 513 9.53 15.21 24.55
CA ASP A 513 9.02 14.20 23.64
C ASP A 513 10.06 13.87 22.52
N LEU A 514 10.73 14.87 21.97
CA LEU A 514 11.80 14.69 21.01
C LEU A 514 13.03 14.05 21.68
N GLN A 515 13.37 14.45 22.92
CA GLN A 515 14.45 13.81 23.67
C GLN A 515 14.15 12.31 23.90
N ALA A 516 12.91 11.96 24.30
CA ALA A 516 12.50 10.57 24.47
C ALA A 516 12.61 9.75 23.15
N LEU A 517 12.27 10.34 22.01
CA LEU A 517 12.49 9.74 20.70
C LEU A 517 13.97 9.54 20.42
N ASN A 518 14.81 10.57 20.62
CA ASN A 518 16.25 10.50 20.39
C ASN A 518 16.92 9.43 21.25
N ASP A 519 16.56 9.36 22.53
CA ASP A 519 17.06 8.34 23.47
C ASP A 519 16.66 6.94 23.00
N ARG A 520 15.45 6.78 22.48
CA ARG A 520 14.97 5.50 21.97
C ARG A 520 15.68 5.09 20.67
N LEU A 521 15.90 6.03 19.75
CA LEU A 521 16.66 5.80 18.52
C LEU A 521 18.12 5.47 18.82
N ALA A 522 18.74 6.18 19.76
CA ALA A 522 20.11 5.97 20.18
C ALA A 522 20.38 4.53 20.66
N ARG A 523 19.40 3.89 21.33
CA ARG A 523 19.52 2.48 21.79
C ARG A 523 19.65 1.48 20.64
N THR A 524 19.32 1.85 19.42
CA THR A 524 19.47 0.99 18.24
C THR A 524 20.83 1.12 17.57
N LEU A 525 21.62 2.14 17.93
CA LEU A 525 22.91 2.45 17.33
C LEU A 525 24.07 1.70 18.00
N ASP A 526 25.15 1.52 17.27
CA ASP A 526 26.31 0.75 17.70
C ASP A 526 27.01 1.32 18.94
N GLU A 527 27.02 2.66 19.11
CA GLU A 527 27.61 3.34 20.26
C GLU A 527 26.97 2.88 21.58
N ASN A 528 25.69 2.50 21.56
CA ASN A 528 24.96 2.03 22.73
C ASN A 528 24.86 0.51 22.81
N ARG A 529 25.54 -0.23 21.91
CA ARG A 529 25.54 -1.69 21.83
C ARG A 529 26.97 -2.30 21.84
N PRO A 530 27.84 -1.93 22.80
CA PRO A 530 29.27 -2.31 22.76
C PRO A 530 29.51 -3.82 22.74
N LYS A 531 28.66 -4.61 23.40
CA LYS A 531 28.76 -6.10 23.38
C LYS A 531 28.45 -6.69 21.99
N ALA A 532 27.55 -6.08 21.23
CA ALA A 532 27.25 -6.50 19.87
C ALA A 532 28.41 -6.17 18.93
N VAL A 533 28.96 -4.97 19.06
CA VAL A 533 30.15 -4.52 18.32
C VAL A 533 31.34 -5.45 18.59
N GLU A 534 31.66 -5.70 19.87
CA GLU A 534 32.75 -6.59 20.26
C GLU A 534 32.59 -8.02 19.67
N ARG A 535 31.37 -8.55 19.66
CA ARG A 535 31.07 -9.86 19.07
C ARG A 535 31.39 -9.89 17.57
N ARG A 536 31.09 -8.83 16.83
CA ARG A 536 31.41 -8.74 15.39
C ARG A 536 32.94 -8.58 15.20
N ARG A 537 33.59 -7.73 15.98
CA ARG A 537 35.05 -7.52 15.92
C ARG A 537 35.84 -8.79 16.25
N SER A 538 35.36 -9.60 17.18
CA SER A 538 36.00 -10.89 17.50
C SER A 538 35.97 -11.91 16.37
N ARG A 539 35.15 -11.68 15.34
CA ARG A 539 35.02 -12.50 14.14
C ARG A 539 35.61 -11.82 12.89
N ASP A 540 36.27 -10.68 13.06
CA ASP A 540 36.76 -9.83 11.97
C ASP A 540 35.67 -9.43 10.99
N GLN A 541 34.50 -9.02 11.55
CA GLN A 541 33.33 -8.62 10.79
C GLN A 541 32.89 -7.20 11.17
N ARG A 542 32.32 -6.48 10.20
CA ARG A 542 31.65 -5.20 10.41
C ARG A 542 30.29 -5.40 11.08
N THR A 543 29.80 -4.38 11.80
CA THR A 543 28.39 -4.35 12.21
C THR A 543 27.48 -4.10 11.01
N THR A 544 26.21 -4.41 11.18
CA THR A 544 25.20 -4.17 10.11
C THR A 544 25.08 -2.68 9.78
N ARG A 545 25.17 -1.80 10.79
CA ARG A 545 25.11 -0.36 10.56
C ARG A 545 26.37 0.18 9.88
N GLU A 546 27.54 -0.35 10.20
CA GLU A 546 28.78 -0.05 9.48
C GLU A 546 28.74 -0.49 8.02
N ILE A 547 28.14 -1.66 7.73
CA ILE A 547 27.93 -2.14 6.36
C ILE A 547 27.04 -1.17 5.59
N VAL A 548 25.87 -0.81 6.15
CA VAL A 548 24.94 0.15 5.53
C VAL A 548 25.61 1.50 5.30
N SER A 549 26.33 2.02 6.31
CA SER A 549 27.05 3.29 6.19
C SER A 549 28.14 3.24 5.10
N ALA A 550 28.89 2.13 4.98
CA ALA A 550 29.92 1.96 3.97
C ALA A 550 29.33 1.82 2.55
N LEU A 551 28.18 1.15 2.41
CA LEU A 551 27.47 1.07 1.14
C LEU A 551 26.99 2.44 0.66
N CYS A 552 26.46 3.25 1.57
CA CYS A 552 26.01 4.63 1.29
C CYS A 552 27.15 5.67 1.34
N GLN A 553 28.40 5.26 1.54
CA GLN A 553 29.59 6.15 1.61
C GLN A 553 29.46 7.26 2.66
N GLY A 554 28.74 6.99 3.77
CA GLY A 554 28.44 7.98 4.81
C GLY A 554 27.40 9.04 4.39
N GLY A 555 26.74 8.84 3.24
CA GLY A 555 25.67 9.69 2.74
C GLY A 555 24.29 9.36 3.35
N ASP A 556 23.26 9.96 2.76
CA ASP A 556 21.89 9.83 3.21
C ASP A 556 21.39 8.38 3.18
N PHE A 557 20.91 7.93 4.34
CA PHE A 557 20.18 6.67 4.49
C PHE A 557 18.92 6.92 5.33
N HIS A 558 17.76 6.74 4.70
CA HIS A 558 16.47 6.89 5.36
C HIS A 558 16.01 5.52 5.86
N GLU A 559 16.17 5.29 7.18
CA GLU A 559 15.79 4.02 7.82
C GLU A 559 14.28 3.92 8.01
N TYR A 560 13.70 2.80 7.61
CA TYR A 560 12.29 2.44 7.78
C TYR A 560 12.15 1.46 8.96
N GLY A 561 11.27 1.79 9.91
CA GLY A 561 10.96 0.88 11.02
C GLY A 561 12.08 0.69 12.04
N GLN A 562 12.91 1.71 12.32
CA GLN A 562 14.00 1.67 13.32
C GLN A 562 13.48 1.34 14.73
N LEU A 563 12.24 1.71 15.07
CA LEU A 563 11.63 1.50 16.38
C LEU A 563 10.90 0.16 16.53
N VAL A 564 10.86 -0.67 15.48
CA VAL A 564 10.20 -1.98 15.51
C VAL A 564 10.91 -2.92 16.48
N LEU A 565 10.14 -3.73 17.20
CA LEU A 565 10.61 -4.71 18.18
C LEU A 565 10.09 -6.10 17.84
N ALA A 566 10.73 -7.14 18.38
CA ALA A 566 10.26 -8.52 18.26
C ALA A 566 8.87 -8.72 18.87
N GLY A 567 8.10 -9.69 18.33
CA GLY A 567 6.77 -10.07 18.80
C GLY A 567 6.81 -10.90 20.10
N GLN A 568 7.49 -10.41 21.13
CA GLN A 568 7.68 -11.10 22.42
C GLN A 568 7.28 -10.23 23.62
N ARG A 569 6.31 -9.33 23.46
CA ARG A 569 5.86 -8.40 24.50
C ARG A 569 5.22 -9.13 25.70
N ARG A 570 4.57 -10.27 25.46
CA ARG A 570 3.99 -11.11 26.52
C ARG A 570 5.05 -11.76 27.41
N LYS A 571 6.23 -12.02 26.86
CA LYS A 571 7.33 -12.70 27.53
C LYS A 571 8.31 -11.74 28.18
N LEU A 572 8.60 -10.64 27.51
CA LEU A 572 9.56 -9.64 27.91
C LEU A 572 8.86 -8.28 27.99
N GLY A 573 9.10 -7.54 29.08
CA GLY A 573 8.61 -6.15 29.14
C GLY A 573 9.21 -5.31 28.02
N ILE A 574 8.53 -4.20 27.68
CA ILE A 574 8.90 -3.36 26.53
C ILE A 574 10.33 -2.82 26.62
N ASP A 575 10.79 -2.45 27.83
CA ASP A 575 12.15 -1.96 28.03
C ASP A 575 13.23 -3.02 27.76
N ALA A 576 12.98 -4.25 28.16
CA ALA A 576 13.87 -5.37 27.85
C ALA A 576 13.89 -5.68 26.35
N LEU A 577 12.74 -5.59 25.66
CA LEU A 577 12.65 -5.79 24.21
C LEU A 577 13.43 -4.73 23.43
N ILE A 578 13.42 -3.48 23.88
CA ILE A 578 14.19 -2.40 23.26
C ILE A 578 15.68 -2.75 23.19
N ASP A 579 16.22 -3.36 24.27
CA ASP A 579 17.63 -3.73 24.32
C ASP A 579 17.99 -4.99 23.56
N VAL A 580 17.08 -5.98 23.57
CA VAL A 580 17.38 -7.31 22.98
C VAL A 580 16.94 -7.44 21.53
N SER A 581 16.02 -6.60 21.05
CA SER A 581 15.46 -6.68 19.69
C SER A 581 15.39 -5.33 18.95
N PRO A 582 16.46 -4.52 18.95
CA PRO A 582 16.46 -3.25 18.24
C PRO A 582 16.18 -3.49 16.75
N ALA A 583 15.25 -2.70 16.20
CA ALA A 583 14.77 -2.77 14.81
C ALA A 583 14.27 -4.17 14.37
N ASP A 584 13.89 -5.03 15.32
CA ASP A 584 13.58 -6.46 15.15
C ASP A 584 14.66 -7.26 14.40
N GLY A 585 15.92 -6.86 14.55
CA GLY A 585 17.08 -7.56 13.97
C GLY A 585 17.24 -7.38 12.46
N ILE A 586 16.59 -6.41 11.86
CA ILE A 586 16.80 -6.07 10.45
C ILE A 586 16.80 -4.54 10.25
N VAL A 587 17.85 -4.01 9.66
CA VAL A 587 17.94 -2.62 9.21
C VAL A 587 17.40 -2.55 7.78
N THR A 588 16.42 -1.69 7.55
CA THR A 588 15.77 -1.50 6.25
C THR A 588 15.65 -0.03 5.94
N GLY A 589 15.85 0.36 4.68
CA GLY A 589 15.75 1.76 4.29
C GLY A 589 16.11 2.01 2.83
N VAL A 590 16.06 3.26 2.43
CA VAL A 590 16.53 3.73 1.12
C VAL A 590 17.78 4.56 1.32
N GLY A 591 18.81 4.29 0.53
CA GLY A 591 20.08 5.02 0.57
C GLY A 591 20.69 5.21 -0.80
N ALA A 592 21.59 6.18 -0.91
CA ALA A 592 22.29 6.45 -2.15
C ALA A 592 23.59 5.63 -2.23
N MET A 593 23.75 4.84 -3.30
CA MET A 593 24.99 4.11 -3.60
C MET A 593 25.61 4.61 -4.89
N ASN A 594 26.93 4.82 -4.91
CA ASN A 594 27.68 5.35 -6.04
C ASN A 594 27.22 6.77 -6.48
N ALA A 595 26.72 7.58 -5.55
CA ALA A 595 26.27 8.95 -5.81
C ALA A 595 27.42 9.89 -6.28
N ASP A 596 28.66 9.47 -6.08
CA ASP A 596 29.86 10.11 -6.62
C ASP A 596 30.03 9.89 -8.14
N ARG A 597 29.37 8.87 -8.70
CA ARG A 597 29.52 8.43 -10.11
C ARG A 597 28.23 8.57 -10.92
N PHE A 598 27.06 8.56 -10.28
CA PHE A 598 25.75 8.56 -10.93
C PHE A 598 24.82 9.63 -10.33
N ALA A 599 23.87 10.10 -11.12
CA ALA A 599 22.86 11.06 -10.68
C ALA A 599 21.95 10.48 -9.60
N GLU A 600 21.29 11.34 -8.86
CA GLU A 600 20.48 11.00 -7.68
C GLU A 600 19.38 9.97 -7.99
N ASP A 601 18.68 10.15 -9.11
CA ASP A 601 17.61 9.22 -9.58
C ASP A 601 18.12 7.81 -9.88
N ARG A 602 19.44 7.63 -10.13
CA ARG A 602 20.07 6.34 -10.42
C ARG A 602 20.84 5.75 -9.25
N SER A 603 21.13 6.57 -8.23
CA SER A 603 21.91 6.15 -7.07
C SER A 603 21.05 5.57 -5.95
N GLN A 604 19.73 5.80 -5.94
CA GLN A 604 18.83 5.31 -4.90
C GLN A 604 18.67 3.78 -4.94
N VAL A 605 18.77 3.15 -3.77
CA VAL A 605 18.74 1.69 -3.60
C VAL A 605 17.95 1.31 -2.34
N ALA A 606 17.13 0.28 -2.44
CA ALA A 606 16.51 -0.33 -1.28
C ALA A 606 17.52 -1.24 -0.57
N LEU A 607 17.89 -0.88 0.67
CA LEU A 607 18.82 -1.62 1.51
C LEU A 607 18.07 -2.41 2.58
N LEU A 608 18.40 -3.69 2.70
CA LEU A 608 17.90 -4.60 3.73
C LEU A 608 19.10 -5.34 4.32
N ALA A 609 19.25 -5.32 5.63
CA ALA A 609 20.41 -5.96 6.25
C ALA A 609 20.02 -6.57 7.60
N TYR A 610 20.08 -7.89 7.72
CA TYR A 610 19.88 -8.57 8.99
C TYR A 610 21.06 -8.29 9.96
N ASP A 611 20.73 -8.07 11.22
CA ASP A 611 21.70 -7.94 12.30
C ASP A 611 21.80 -9.27 13.07
N SER A 612 22.80 -10.06 12.75
CA SER A 612 23.03 -11.36 13.41
C SER A 612 23.37 -11.25 14.91
N THR A 613 23.63 -10.05 15.42
CA THR A 613 23.81 -9.80 16.86
C THR A 613 22.49 -9.73 17.61
N VAL A 614 21.37 -9.51 16.90
CA VAL A 614 20.01 -9.48 17.43
C VAL A 614 19.36 -10.82 17.16
N MET A 615 19.09 -11.58 18.23
CA MET A 615 18.41 -12.90 18.13
C MET A 615 18.96 -13.80 17.01
N ALA A 616 20.29 -13.77 16.80
CA ALA A 616 21.02 -14.51 15.75
C ALA A 616 20.54 -14.20 14.32
N GLY A 617 20.03 -13.01 14.03
CA GLY A 617 19.50 -12.63 12.71
C GLY A 617 18.28 -13.43 12.28
N THR A 618 17.53 -14.01 13.24
CA THR A 618 16.34 -14.79 12.95
C THR A 618 15.18 -13.89 12.50
N GLN A 619 14.37 -14.41 11.58
CA GLN A 619 13.24 -13.71 11.00
C GLN A 619 12.05 -13.75 11.94
N GLY A 620 11.65 -12.62 12.51
CA GLY A 620 10.45 -12.44 13.31
C GLY A 620 9.27 -11.93 12.46
N TYR A 621 8.07 -11.98 13.02
CA TYR A 621 6.86 -11.53 12.34
C TYR A 621 6.96 -10.06 11.88
N PHE A 622 7.37 -9.16 12.76
CA PHE A 622 7.53 -7.74 12.38
C PHE A 622 8.74 -7.49 11.47
N GLY A 623 9.78 -8.32 11.57
CA GLY A 623 10.90 -8.31 10.62
C GLY A 623 10.44 -8.64 9.19
N HIS A 624 9.49 -9.57 9.02
CA HIS A 624 8.86 -9.83 7.73
C HIS A 624 8.07 -8.62 7.23
N LEU A 625 7.25 -7.97 8.06
CA LEU A 625 6.51 -6.77 7.66
C LEU A 625 7.44 -5.63 7.22
N LYS A 626 8.58 -5.43 7.90
CA LYS A 626 9.60 -4.47 7.47
C LYS A 626 10.18 -4.82 6.11
N THR A 627 10.52 -6.10 5.92
CA THR A 627 11.05 -6.60 4.65
C THR A 627 10.04 -6.40 3.53
N ASP A 628 8.78 -6.78 3.75
CA ASP A 628 7.69 -6.64 2.78
C ASP A 628 7.48 -5.17 2.41
N ARG A 629 7.53 -4.24 3.39
CA ARG A 629 7.44 -2.80 3.11
C ARG A 629 8.58 -2.30 2.24
N MET A 630 9.82 -2.77 2.45
CA MET A 630 10.95 -2.38 1.60
C MET A 630 10.86 -2.97 0.19
N ILE A 631 10.34 -4.19 0.07
CA ILE A 631 10.05 -4.82 -1.23
C ILE A 631 9.03 -3.98 -2.01
N GLU A 632 7.97 -3.55 -1.35
CA GLU A 632 6.95 -2.67 -1.94
C GLU A 632 7.57 -1.35 -2.42
N VAL A 633 8.35 -0.66 -1.57
CA VAL A 633 9.05 0.58 -1.94
C VAL A 633 9.99 0.37 -3.13
N ALA A 634 10.73 -0.75 -3.14
CA ALA A 634 11.62 -1.09 -4.25
C ALA A 634 10.83 -1.29 -5.55
N LYS A 635 9.69 -1.97 -5.48
CA LYS A 635 8.79 -2.22 -6.62
C LYS A 635 8.19 -0.92 -7.15
N GLU A 636 7.57 -0.11 -6.28
CA GLU A 636 6.91 1.14 -6.65
C GLU A 636 7.84 2.15 -7.32
N ARG A 637 9.11 2.17 -6.90
CA ARG A 637 10.10 3.13 -7.39
C ARG A 637 11.08 2.55 -8.41
N GLY A 638 10.96 1.26 -8.74
CA GLY A 638 11.89 0.57 -9.64
C GLY A 638 13.33 0.53 -9.10
N LEU A 639 13.52 0.45 -7.77
CA LEU A 639 14.85 0.49 -7.16
C LEU A 639 15.54 -0.87 -7.25
N ALA A 640 16.86 -0.82 -7.41
CA ALA A 640 17.70 -1.96 -7.09
C ALA A 640 17.54 -2.33 -5.60
N SER A 641 17.65 -3.62 -5.27
CA SER A 641 17.68 -4.07 -3.88
C SER A 641 19.01 -4.70 -3.52
N VAL A 642 19.57 -4.30 -2.38
CA VAL A 642 20.76 -4.90 -1.77
C VAL A 642 20.35 -5.51 -0.44
N PHE A 643 20.51 -6.82 -0.30
CA PHE A 643 20.03 -7.56 0.85
C PHE A 643 21.14 -8.39 1.50
N PHE A 644 21.58 -7.96 2.69
CA PHE A 644 22.49 -8.71 3.55
C PHE A 644 21.67 -9.72 4.37
N THR A 645 21.85 -10.99 4.10
CA THR A 645 20.95 -12.09 4.54
C THR A 645 21.52 -12.94 5.67
N GLU A 646 22.54 -12.49 6.40
CA GLU A 646 23.11 -13.24 7.52
C GLU A 646 22.08 -13.53 8.61
N GLY A 647 21.78 -14.79 8.91
CA GLY A 647 20.82 -15.14 9.96
C GLY A 647 20.44 -16.60 10.03
N GLY A 648 19.70 -16.96 11.08
CA GLY A 648 19.37 -18.32 11.47
C GLY A 648 18.04 -18.88 10.96
N GLY A 649 17.33 -18.17 10.08
CA GLY A 649 15.98 -18.57 9.63
C GLY A 649 14.85 -18.03 10.50
N GLY A 650 13.67 -18.64 10.45
CA GLY A 650 12.50 -18.23 11.20
C GLY A 650 12.68 -18.25 12.71
N ARG A 651 12.11 -17.27 13.40
CA ARG A 651 12.17 -17.17 14.87
C ARG A 651 11.02 -17.95 15.50
N PRO A 652 11.29 -19.00 16.31
CA PRO A 652 10.23 -19.89 16.81
C PRO A 652 9.45 -19.34 18.00
N ASN A 653 9.82 -18.22 18.59
CA ASN A 653 9.32 -17.77 19.89
C ASN A 653 8.70 -16.36 19.85
N ASP A 654 8.13 -15.93 18.74
CA ASP A 654 7.34 -14.70 18.67
C ASP A 654 5.91 -14.98 19.16
N ASP A 655 5.77 -15.12 20.49
CA ASP A 655 4.56 -15.62 21.14
C ASP A 655 3.38 -14.65 21.16
N ASP A 656 3.59 -13.36 20.82
CA ASP A 656 2.51 -12.36 20.77
C ASP A 656 1.42 -12.73 19.77
N PHE A 657 1.76 -13.56 18.79
CA PHE A 657 0.87 -13.98 17.70
C PHE A 657 0.44 -15.45 17.77
N ALA A 658 0.84 -16.18 18.83
CA ALA A 658 0.59 -17.62 18.94
C ALA A 658 -0.90 -17.99 18.86
N GLU A 659 -1.79 -17.09 19.21
CA GLU A 659 -3.25 -17.30 19.13
C GLU A 659 -3.83 -17.04 17.73
N THR A 660 -3.17 -16.21 16.91
CA THR A 660 -3.67 -15.78 15.60
C THR A 660 -2.88 -16.38 14.44
N VAL A 661 -1.60 -16.75 14.65
CA VAL A 661 -0.71 -17.32 13.65
C VAL A 661 -0.29 -18.74 14.09
N GLN A 662 -1.00 -19.75 13.61
CA GLN A 662 -0.76 -21.14 14.03
C GLN A 662 0.46 -21.79 13.35
N SER A 663 0.60 -21.64 12.04
CA SER A 663 1.66 -22.30 11.26
C SER A 663 2.83 -21.38 10.89
N GLY A 664 2.61 -20.06 10.88
CA GLY A 664 3.59 -19.09 10.36
C GLY A 664 3.88 -19.20 8.85
N LEU A 665 3.12 -20.01 8.10
CA LEU A 665 3.38 -20.26 6.69
C LEU A 665 2.73 -19.23 5.73
N LYS A 666 1.88 -18.33 6.23
CA LYS A 666 1.27 -17.26 5.44
C LYS A 666 2.17 -16.01 5.36
N VAL A 667 3.47 -16.19 5.28
CA VAL A 667 4.44 -15.10 5.11
C VAL A 667 4.65 -14.84 3.63
N THR A 668 4.43 -13.61 3.19
CA THR A 668 4.49 -13.18 1.77
C THR A 668 5.90 -12.84 1.30
N THR A 669 6.81 -12.54 2.20
CA THR A 669 8.17 -12.03 1.94
C THR A 669 8.93 -12.79 0.85
N PHE A 670 8.92 -14.13 0.88
CA PHE A 670 9.65 -14.93 -0.11
C PHE A 670 9.07 -14.79 -1.51
N ALA A 671 7.74 -14.80 -1.62
CA ALA A 671 7.04 -14.65 -2.89
C ALA A 671 7.21 -13.22 -3.44
N GLU A 672 7.02 -12.21 -2.60
CA GLU A 672 7.16 -10.81 -3.01
C GLU A 672 8.59 -10.48 -3.40
N TYR A 673 9.60 -10.96 -2.66
CA TYR A 673 10.99 -10.77 -3.04
C TYR A 673 11.32 -11.47 -4.38
N ALA A 674 10.75 -12.64 -4.61
CA ALA A 674 10.90 -13.31 -5.91
C ALA A 674 10.23 -12.53 -7.05
N ARG A 675 9.08 -11.90 -6.80
CA ARG A 675 8.34 -11.07 -7.78
C ARG A 675 9.02 -9.75 -8.14
N LEU A 676 9.96 -9.27 -7.32
CA LEU A 676 10.81 -8.11 -7.68
C LEU A 676 11.67 -8.35 -8.92
N ARG A 677 11.71 -9.58 -9.42
CA ARG A 677 12.49 -9.96 -10.61
C ARG A 677 12.14 -9.08 -11.81
N GLY A 678 13.11 -8.28 -12.28
CA GLY A 678 12.95 -7.40 -13.43
C GLY A 678 12.56 -5.95 -13.12
N TRP A 679 12.17 -5.63 -11.88
CA TRP A 679 11.91 -4.25 -11.45
C TRP A 679 13.20 -3.47 -11.21
N GLY A 680 14.16 -4.11 -10.53
CA GLY A 680 15.52 -3.64 -10.30
C GLY A 680 16.42 -4.84 -10.00
N PRO A 681 17.76 -4.72 -10.14
CA PRO A 681 18.68 -5.81 -9.81
C PRO A 681 18.59 -6.13 -8.31
N ARG A 682 18.50 -7.43 -8.01
CA ARG A 682 18.50 -7.95 -6.63
C ARG A 682 19.88 -8.52 -6.33
N ILE A 683 20.63 -7.81 -5.51
CA ILE A 683 21.97 -8.22 -5.08
C ILE A 683 21.85 -8.74 -3.66
N THR A 684 22.15 -10.01 -3.44
CA THR A 684 22.12 -10.62 -2.12
C THR A 684 23.52 -10.91 -1.64
N VAL A 685 23.77 -10.59 -0.36
CA VAL A 685 25.09 -10.71 0.25
C VAL A 685 25.01 -11.53 1.54
N SER A 686 25.95 -12.43 1.76
CA SER A 686 26.10 -13.16 3.02
C SER A 686 27.51 -12.97 3.58
N SER A 687 27.58 -12.59 4.85
CA SER A 687 28.84 -12.43 5.58
C SER A 687 28.77 -13.17 6.92
N GLY A 688 28.67 -14.50 6.88
CA GLY A 688 28.55 -15.35 8.05
C GLY A 688 27.59 -16.50 7.86
N PHE A 689 26.83 -16.85 8.91
CA PHE A 689 25.84 -17.93 8.86
C PHE A 689 24.54 -17.46 8.21
N CYS A 690 24.09 -18.17 7.18
CA CYS A 690 22.88 -17.89 6.41
C CYS A 690 22.08 -19.17 6.23
N PHE A 691 21.10 -19.41 7.12
CA PHE A 691 20.36 -20.66 7.15
C PHE A 691 18.86 -20.47 6.94
N ALA A 692 18.20 -21.53 6.47
CA ALA A 692 16.75 -21.63 6.29
C ALA A 692 16.16 -20.45 5.49
N GLY A 693 15.20 -19.68 6.03
CA GLY A 693 14.57 -18.56 5.34
C GLY A 693 15.54 -17.50 4.85
N ASN A 694 16.61 -17.21 5.61
CA ASN A 694 17.66 -16.29 5.18
C ASN A 694 18.40 -16.83 3.94
N ALA A 695 18.68 -18.12 3.86
CA ALA A 695 19.30 -18.75 2.70
C ALA A 695 18.35 -18.78 1.48
N ALA A 696 17.05 -18.90 1.70
CA ALA A 696 16.05 -18.82 0.62
C ALA A 696 16.03 -17.41 0.00
N LEU A 697 16.04 -16.35 0.83
CA LEU A 697 16.15 -14.96 0.36
C LEU A 697 17.48 -14.72 -0.36
N PHE A 698 18.59 -15.23 0.16
CA PHE A 698 19.90 -15.17 -0.49
C PHE A 698 19.87 -15.80 -1.89
N GLY A 699 19.34 -17.03 -1.99
CA GLY A 699 19.26 -17.75 -3.25
C GLY A 699 18.35 -17.11 -4.29
N ALA A 700 17.36 -16.32 -3.87
CA ALA A 700 16.43 -15.61 -4.75
C ALA A 700 17.05 -14.39 -5.45
N GLY A 701 18.26 -13.95 -5.05
CA GLY A 701 18.97 -12.84 -5.69
C GLY A 701 19.32 -13.10 -7.14
N ASP A 702 19.39 -12.04 -7.93
CA ASP A 702 19.88 -12.09 -9.31
C ASP A 702 21.40 -12.26 -9.34
N ILE A 703 22.12 -11.62 -8.41
CA ILE A 703 23.56 -11.72 -8.19
C ILE A 703 23.80 -11.98 -6.70
N ARG A 704 24.58 -13.04 -6.41
CA ARG A 704 24.80 -13.57 -5.07
C ARG A 704 26.26 -13.48 -4.70
N ILE A 705 26.56 -12.73 -3.64
CA ILE A 705 27.90 -12.45 -3.13
C ILE A 705 28.02 -13.08 -1.75
N ALA A 706 29.10 -13.77 -1.46
CA ALA A 706 29.37 -14.21 -0.11
C ALA A 706 30.84 -14.03 0.24
N THR A 707 31.10 -13.74 1.53
CA THR A 707 32.46 -13.77 2.02
C THR A 707 32.96 -15.20 2.16
N ARG A 708 34.27 -15.42 2.08
CA ARG A 708 34.91 -16.73 2.22
C ARG A 708 34.55 -17.40 3.55
N ASN A 709 34.29 -16.61 4.59
CA ASN A 709 33.87 -17.03 5.92
C ASN A 709 32.34 -17.03 6.06
N SER A 710 31.62 -17.47 5.04
CA SER A 710 30.16 -17.66 5.06
C SER A 710 29.77 -19.13 4.95
N TRP A 711 28.63 -19.47 5.54
CA TRP A 711 28.04 -20.81 5.50
C TRP A 711 26.57 -20.69 5.17
N ILE A 712 26.15 -21.29 4.07
CA ILE A 712 24.81 -21.10 3.51
C ILE A 712 24.12 -22.47 3.38
N GLY A 713 22.94 -22.61 3.98
CA GLY A 713 22.20 -23.87 3.91
C GLY A 713 20.71 -23.72 4.18
N LEU A 714 19.89 -24.60 3.61
CA LEU A 714 18.42 -24.57 3.78
C LEU A 714 17.97 -24.98 5.20
N ALA A 715 18.88 -25.50 6.03
CA ALA A 715 18.63 -25.78 7.44
C ALA A 715 19.88 -25.51 8.27
N GLY A 716 19.69 -24.99 9.47
CA GLY A 716 20.76 -24.90 10.47
C GLY A 716 20.97 -26.20 11.23
N PRO A 717 22.07 -26.32 12.02
CA PRO A 717 22.44 -27.56 12.73
C PRO A 717 21.32 -28.20 13.56
N ALA A 718 20.62 -27.37 14.34
CA ALA A 718 19.51 -27.84 15.20
C ALA A 718 18.35 -28.48 14.42
N MET A 719 18.04 -27.97 13.24
CA MET A 719 16.99 -28.56 12.38
C MET A 719 17.43 -29.86 11.74
N ILE A 720 18.71 -29.94 11.34
CA ILE A 720 19.30 -31.14 10.76
C ILE A 720 19.32 -32.27 11.79
N GLU A 721 19.74 -31.97 13.03
CA GLU A 721 19.75 -32.91 14.15
C GLU A 721 18.34 -33.35 14.55
N ALA A 722 17.41 -32.42 14.69
CA ALA A 722 16.01 -32.72 14.98
C ALA A 722 15.32 -33.55 13.88
N GLY A 723 15.75 -33.39 12.62
CA GLY A 723 15.31 -34.19 11.48
C GLY A 723 15.92 -35.58 11.43
N GLY A 724 16.81 -35.95 12.37
CA GLY A 724 17.44 -37.28 12.45
C GLY A 724 18.50 -37.55 11.37
N ILE A 725 18.98 -36.51 10.67
CA ILE A 725 19.99 -36.63 9.59
C ILE A 725 21.41 -36.79 10.20
N GLY A 726 21.66 -36.16 11.35
CA GLY A 726 22.95 -36.19 12.05
C GLY A 726 23.21 -34.89 12.80
N ALA A 727 24.25 -34.89 13.63
CA ALA A 727 24.73 -33.70 14.32
C ALA A 727 25.95 -33.13 13.58
N TYR A 728 25.86 -31.88 13.16
CA TYR A 728 26.89 -31.19 12.38
C TYR A 728 27.28 -29.87 13.04
N HIS A 729 28.55 -29.53 12.95
CA HIS A 729 28.98 -28.19 13.34
C HIS A 729 28.50 -27.17 12.30
N PRO A 730 28.07 -25.94 12.69
CA PRO A 730 27.57 -24.94 11.73
C PRO A 730 28.52 -24.69 10.55
N LYS A 731 29.83 -24.75 10.76
CA LYS A 731 30.86 -24.54 9.73
C LYS A 731 31.02 -25.73 8.74
N GLU A 732 30.36 -26.83 8.96
CA GLU A 732 30.34 -27.96 8.03
C GLU A 732 29.20 -27.87 7.02
N ILE A 733 28.22 -26.95 7.27
CA ILE A 733 27.02 -26.85 6.46
C ILE A 733 27.20 -25.73 5.43
N GLY A 734 27.42 -26.13 4.18
CA GLY A 734 27.44 -25.20 3.02
C GLY A 734 28.47 -24.06 3.09
N PRO A 735 29.79 -24.39 3.24
CA PRO A 735 30.82 -23.36 3.19
C PRO A 735 30.84 -22.63 1.85
N ALA A 736 31.04 -21.32 1.86
CA ALA A 736 31.00 -20.47 0.65
C ALA A 736 31.91 -20.91 -0.48
N PRO A 737 33.18 -21.40 -0.26
CA PRO A 737 33.99 -21.91 -1.37
C PRO A 737 33.34 -23.09 -2.12
N MET A 738 32.68 -24.01 -1.43
CA MET A 738 31.90 -25.07 -2.07
C MET A 738 30.77 -24.53 -2.92
N HIS A 739 30.12 -23.45 -2.46
CA HIS A 739 29.05 -22.78 -3.19
C HIS A 739 29.54 -21.97 -4.39
N ALA A 740 30.77 -21.50 -4.36
CA ALA A 740 31.43 -20.90 -5.54
C ALA A 740 31.65 -21.96 -6.64
N GLU A 741 32.08 -23.17 -6.27
CA GLU A 741 32.28 -24.27 -7.22
C GLU A 741 30.96 -24.83 -7.78
N ASN A 742 29.89 -24.94 -6.97
CA ASN A 742 28.61 -25.49 -7.41
C ASN A 742 27.69 -24.48 -8.14
N GLY A 743 28.09 -23.21 -8.24
CA GLY A 743 27.39 -22.16 -8.99
C GLY A 743 26.26 -21.48 -8.22
N LEU A 744 26.16 -21.68 -6.90
CA LEU A 744 25.26 -20.85 -6.09
C LEU A 744 25.79 -19.40 -6.03
N LEU A 745 27.09 -19.21 -5.86
CA LEU A 745 27.71 -17.88 -5.77
C LEU A 745 28.13 -17.35 -7.13
N ASP A 746 27.89 -16.06 -7.34
CA ASP A 746 28.42 -15.30 -8.46
C ASP A 746 29.78 -14.67 -8.12
N ILE A 747 29.97 -14.21 -6.87
CA ILE A 747 31.22 -13.62 -6.38
C ILE A 747 31.55 -14.20 -5.00
N LEU A 748 32.76 -14.74 -4.84
CA LEU A 748 33.33 -15.11 -3.56
C LEU A 748 34.29 -13.99 -3.12
N ALA A 749 33.85 -13.18 -2.14
CA ALA A 749 34.64 -12.09 -1.58
C ALA A 749 35.54 -12.57 -0.44
N GLU A 750 36.67 -11.95 -0.21
CA GLU A 750 37.60 -12.34 0.84
C GLU A 750 37.04 -12.01 2.23
N ASP A 751 36.45 -10.81 2.40
CA ASP A 751 35.96 -10.26 3.64
C ASP A 751 34.78 -9.30 3.39
N ASP A 752 34.31 -8.61 4.45
CA ASP A 752 33.20 -7.64 4.39
C ASP A 752 33.52 -6.47 3.46
N ASP A 753 34.76 -5.97 3.49
CA ASP A 753 35.16 -4.82 2.65
C ASP A 753 35.14 -5.19 1.18
N ALA A 754 35.65 -6.36 0.84
CA ALA A 754 35.61 -6.90 -0.51
C ALA A 754 34.16 -7.16 -0.97
N ALA A 755 33.28 -7.64 -0.07
CA ALA A 755 31.87 -7.87 -0.39
C ALA A 755 31.12 -6.54 -0.63
N ILE A 756 31.35 -5.51 0.19
CA ILE A 756 30.81 -4.16 0.01
C ILE A 756 31.28 -3.56 -1.33
N GLN A 757 32.57 -3.65 -1.62
CA GLN A 757 33.12 -3.14 -2.86
C GLN A 757 32.53 -3.88 -4.08
N ALA A 758 32.45 -5.21 -4.03
CA ALA A 758 31.83 -6.02 -5.09
C ALA A 758 30.35 -5.65 -5.29
N THR A 759 29.62 -5.42 -4.19
CA THR A 759 28.21 -5.01 -4.24
C THR A 759 28.06 -3.67 -4.98
N ARG A 760 28.87 -2.68 -4.64
CA ARG A 760 28.87 -1.37 -5.29
C ARG A 760 29.27 -1.44 -6.75
N GLU A 761 30.28 -2.26 -7.06
CA GLU A 761 30.74 -2.43 -8.45
C GLU A 761 29.68 -3.15 -9.29
N VAL A 762 29.10 -4.26 -8.82
CA VAL A 762 27.98 -4.93 -9.48
C VAL A 762 26.83 -3.96 -9.77
N LEU A 763 26.42 -3.20 -8.76
CA LEU A 763 25.32 -2.24 -8.92
C LEU A 763 25.61 -1.20 -9.99
N SER A 764 26.89 -0.76 -10.12
CA SER A 764 27.28 0.27 -11.06
C SER A 764 26.91 -0.06 -12.51
N TYR A 765 26.92 -1.34 -12.89
CA TYR A 765 26.55 -1.77 -14.25
C TYR A 765 25.07 -1.59 -14.57
N PHE A 766 24.23 -1.45 -13.57
CA PHE A 766 22.78 -1.22 -13.72
C PHE A 766 22.40 0.26 -13.57
N GLN A 767 23.32 1.10 -13.09
CA GLN A 767 23.08 2.53 -12.87
C GLN A 767 23.33 3.40 -14.12
N GLY A 768 23.89 2.83 -15.19
CA GLY A 768 24.04 3.49 -16.47
C GLY A 768 25.51 3.70 -16.91
N PRO A 769 25.74 4.55 -17.92
CA PRO A 769 27.07 4.82 -18.44
C PRO A 769 27.88 5.72 -17.50
N LEU A 770 29.21 5.52 -17.51
CA LEU A 770 30.17 6.44 -16.91
C LEU A 770 30.65 7.46 -17.96
N ALA A 771 30.86 8.70 -17.50
CA ALA A 771 31.35 9.78 -18.37
C ALA A 771 32.85 9.61 -18.70
N ASP A 772 33.64 9.21 -17.69
CA ASP A 772 35.08 9.05 -17.80
C ASP A 772 35.45 7.58 -17.97
N TRP A 773 36.21 7.27 -18.95
CA TRP A 773 36.74 5.93 -19.26
C TRP A 773 38.07 5.98 -19.96
N ASP A 774 38.86 4.93 -19.84
CA ASP A 774 40.10 4.70 -20.53
C ASP A 774 40.11 3.28 -21.09
N ALA A 775 40.88 3.02 -22.10
CA ALA A 775 40.99 1.71 -22.72
C ALA A 775 42.43 1.34 -23.07
N PRO A 776 42.77 0.04 -22.99
CA PRO A 776 44.06 -0.46 -23.46
C PRO A 776 44.29 -0.19 -24.95
N ASP A 777 45.56 -0.19 -25.38
CA ASP A 777 45.90 -0.09 -26.81
C ASP A 777 45.32 -1.31 -27.56
N GLN A 778 44.33 -1.07 -28.40
CA GLN A 778 43.58 -2.09 -29.12
C GLN A 778 44.43 -2.93 -30.06
N ARG A 779 45.58 -2.41 -30.51
CA ARG A 779 46.53 -3.15 -31.37
C ARG A 779 47.13 -4.36 -30.68
N LEU A 780 47.13 -4.41 -29.33
CA LEU A 780 47.59 -5.56 -28.56
C LEU A 780 46.72 -6.81 -28.81
N LEU A 781 45.45 -6.64 -29.15
CA LEU A 781 44.56 -7.74 -29.48
C LEU A 781 45.04 -8.61 -30.64
N ARG A 782 45.79 -8.04 -31.59
CA ARG A 782 46.40 -8.76 -32.72
C ARG A 782 47.34 -9.90 -32.30
N HIS A 783 47.88 -9.82 -31.09
CA HIS A 783 48.86 -10.76 -30.57
C HIS A 783 48.31 -11.71 -29.50
N MET A 784 47.03 -11.60 -29.11
CA MET A 784 46.46 -12.40 -28.02
C MET A 784 46.10 -13.84 -28.44
N ILE A 785 45.76 -14.04 -29.73
CA ILE A 785 45.53 -15.38 -30.28
C ILE A 785 46.88 -15.94 -30.81
N PRO A 786 47.34 -17.14 -30.34
CA PRO A 786 48.59 -17.72 -30.82
C PRO A 786 48.52 -18.04 -32.30
N GLU A 787 49.61 -17.78 -33.05
CA GLU A 787 49.77 -18.19 -34.46
C GLU A 787 49.62 -19.71 -34.64
N ASN A 788 50.11 -20.48 -33.65
CA ASN A 788 49.86 -21.91 -33.62
C ASN A 788 48.46 -22.18 -33.13
N ARG A 789 47.53 -22.44 -34.05
CA ARG A 789 46.11 -22.65 -33.81
C ARG A 789 45.76 -23.80 -32.84
N LYS A 790 46.67 -24.76 -32.60
CA LYS A 790 46.51 -25.88 -31.64
C LYS A 790 46.85 -25.46 -30.21
N ARG A 791 47.48 -24.28 -30.01
CA ARG A 791 47.87 -23.79 -28.69
C ARG A 791 46.70 -23.07 -28.01
N SER A 792 46.39 -23.47 -26.77
CA SER A 792 45.42 -22.74 -25.95
C SER A 792 46.00 -21.37 -25.52
N TYR A 793 45.10 -20.44 -25.18
CA TYR A 793 45.42 -19.11 -24.67
C TYR A 793 44.46 -18.70 -23.56
N LEU A 794 44.79 -17.64 -22.83
CA LEU A 794 43.95 -17.06 -21.80
C LEU A 794 42.91 -16.15 -22.42
N ILE A 795 41.60 -16.41 -22.18
CA ILE A 795 40.52 -15.59 -22.73
C ILE A 795 40.33 -14.27 -21.95
N ARG A 796 40.58 -14.26 -20.62
CA ARG A 796 40.43 -13.07 -19.78
C ARG A 796 41.23 -11.87 -20.27
N PRO A 797 42.53 -11.96 -20.64
CA PRO A 797 43.25 -10.84 -21.26
C PRO A 797 42.62 -10.31 -22.54
N VAL A 798 41.93 -11.15 -23.34
CA VAL A 798 41.20 -10.70 -24.52
C VAL A 798 40.00 -9.84 -24.11
N ILE A 799 39.23 -10.29 -23.10
CA ILE A 799 38.09 -9.55 -22.55
C ILE A 799 38.57 -8.21 -21.98
N GLU A 800 39.61 -8.21 -21.14
CA GLU A 800 40.20 -7.02 -20.52
C GLU A 800 40.77 -6.05 -21.56
N GLY A 801 41.38 -6.59 -22.66
CA GLY A 801 41.88 -5.79 -23.76
C GLY A 801 40.77 -5.06 -24.54
N LEU A 802 39.60 -5.63 -24.63
CA LEU A 802 38.43 -5.01 -25.26
C LEU A 802 37.71 -4.03 -24.31
N ALA A 803 37.68 -4.31 -23.03
CA ALA A 803 36.97 -3.53 -22.03
C ALA A 803 37.65 -2.19 -21.73
N ASP A 804 36.89 -1.27 -21.12
CA ASP A 804 37.49 -0.11 -20.45
C ASP A 804 38.39 -0.60 -19.32
N THR A 805 39.49 0.09 -19.10
CA THR A 805 40.55 -0.32 -18.17
C THR A 805 39.94 -0.57 -16.75
N GLY A 806 40.12 -1.80 -16.25
CA GLY A 806 39.63 -2.21 -14.93
C GLY A 806 38.08 -2.41 -14.82
N SER A 807 37.35 -2.39 -15.95
CA SER A 807 35.90 -2.53 -15.93
C SER A 807 35.39 -3.97 -16.09
N PHE A 808 36.23 -4.96 -16.23
CA PHE A 808 35.78 -6.35 -16.35
C PHE A 808 35.54 -6.95 -14.95
N LEU A 809 34.34 -7.34 -14.69
CA LEU A 809 33.91 -8.02 -13.45
C LEU A 809 33.36 -9.41 -13.79
N GLU A 810 34.17 -10.43 -13.53
CA GLU A 810 33.77 -11.83 -13.75
C GLU A 810 32.79 -12.34 -12.73
N LEU A 811 31.74 -13.06 -13.18
CA LEU A 811 30.76 -13.74 -12.35
C LEU A 811 30.92 -15.26 -12.44
N GLY A 812 30.87 -15.94 -11.28
CA GLY A 812 31.01 -17.39 -11.21
C GLY A 812 32.38 -17.91 -11.70
N ALA A 813 33.45 -17.25 -11.29
CA ALA A 813 34.83 -17.56 -11.76
C ALA A 813 35.29 -19.00 -11.43
N GLU A 814 34.76 -19.58 -10.34
CA GLU A 814 35.12 -20.95 -9.89
C GLU A 814 34.13 -22.01 -10.40
N HIS A 815 33.00 -21.61 -11.00
CA HIS A 815 31.96 -22.50 -11.53
C HIS A 815 31.98 -22.59 -13.05
N ALA A 816 31.80 -23.83 -13.58
CA ALA A 816 31.63 -24.07 -15.02
C ALA A 816 32.73 -23.39 -15.87
N LEU A 817 33.97 -23.77 -15.63
CA LEU A 817 35.18 -23.13 -16.14
C LEU A 817 35.27 -23.02 -17.68
N GLY A 818 34.44 -23.75 -18.43
CA GLY A 818 34.29 -23.69 -19.88
C GLY A 818 33.71 -22.39 -20.44
N MET A 819 32.93 -21.68 -19.56
CA MET A 819 32.27 -20.42 -19.91
C MET A 819 32.68 -19.31 -18.93
N VAL A 820 33.25 -18.24 -19.46
CA VAL A 820 33.48 -16.99 -18.73
C VAL A 820 32.27 -16.10 -18.93
N THR A 821 31.69 -15.61 -17.82
CA THR A 821 30.57 -14.64 -17.84
C THR A 821 30.91 -13.47 -16.94
N GLY A 822 30.47 -12.27 -17.28
CA GLY A 822 30.73 -11.11 -16.45
C GLY A 822 30.23 -9.82 -17.10
N PHE A 823 30.37 -8.74 -16.37
CA PHE A 823 30.09 -7.40 -16.87
C PHE A 823 31.36 -6.69 -17.27
N LEU A 824 31.26 -5.81 -18.27
CA LEU A 824 32.32 -4.91 -18.67
C LEU A 824 31.73 -3.58 -19.16
N ARG A 825 32.61 -2.61 -19.45
CA ARG A 825 32.21 -1.36 -20.08
C ARG A 825 33.00 -1.14 -21.37
N ILE A 826 32.29 -0.54 -22.33
CA ILE A 826 32.91 -0.03 -23.55
C ILE A 826 32.48 1.41 -23.77
N GLU A 827 33.43 2.33 -23.80
CA GLU A 827 33.17 3.79 -23.79
C GLU A 827 32.20 4.19 -22.63
N GLY A 828 32.49 3.70 -21.42
CA GLY A 828 31.68 3.92 -20.20
C GLY A 828 30.36 3.15 -20.17
N ARG A 829 29.87 2.57 -21.27
CA ARG A 829 28.58 1.92 -21.38
C ARG A 829 28.64 0.49 -20.86
N PRO A 830 27.75 0.08 -19.93
CA PRO A 830 27.74 -1.27 -19.39
C PRO A 830 27.19 -2.29 -20.37
N MET A 831 27.75 -3.50 -20.33
CA MET A 831 27.28 -4.65 -21.10
C MET A 831 27.71 -5.96 -20.44
N GLY A 832 27.04 -7.04 -20.77
CA GLY A 832 27.42 -8.38 -20.41
C GLY A 832 28.45 -8.96 -21.41
N VAL A 833 29.27 -9.93 -20.96
CA VAL A 833 30.13 -10.74 -21.82
C VAL A 833 29.98 -12.21 -21.49
N ILE A 834 29.90 -13.03 -22.55
CA ILE A 834 30.07 -14.48 -22.51
C ILE A 834 31.23 -14.85 -23.41
N ALA A 835 32.08 -15.75 -22.94
CA ALA A 835 33.24 -16.17 -23.72
C ALA A 835 33.59 -17.65 -23.45
N ASN A 836 33.90 -18.39 -24.51
CA ASN A 836 34.48 -19.75 -24.34
C ASN A 836 35.88 -19.66 -23.72
N ASN A 837 36.19 -20.59 -22.83
CA ASN A 837 37.52 -20.68 -22.24
C ASN A 837 38.33 -21.81 -22.89
N PRO A 838 39.29 -21.47 -23.80
CA PRO A 838 40.07 -22.47 -24.50
C PRO A 838 40.98 -23.34 -23.61
N GLN A 839 41.23 -22.92 -22.37
CA GLN A 839 42.02 -23.69 -21.41
C GLN A 839 41.22 -24.81 -20.75
N HIS A 840 39.88 -24.74 -20.79
CA HIS A 840 39.03 -25.80 -20.29
C HIS A 840 38.38 -26.55 -21.47
N LEU A 841 38.61 -27.85 -21.57
CA LEU A 841 38.09 -28.73 -22.64
C LEU A 841 38.31 -28.15 -24.07
N GLY A 842 39.37 -27.37 -24.28
CA GLY A 842 39.67 -26.72 -25.58
C GLY A 842 38.60 -25.69 -26.03
N GLY A 843 37.74 -25.20 -25.12
CA GLY A 843 36.64 -24.28 -25.39
C GLY A 843 35.30 -24.98 -25.67
N ALA A 844 35.24 -26.33 -25.54
CA ALA A 844 33.99 -27.04 -25.71
C ALA A 844 32.98 -26.68 -24.61
N LEU A 845 31.68 -26.66 -24.98
CA LEU A 845 30.56 -26.35 -24.07
C LEU A 845 30.07 -27.65 -23.43
N ASP A 846 30.25 -27.83 -22.14
CA ASP A 846 29.57 -28.85 -21.35
C ASP A 846 28.21 -28.33 -20.82
N ALA A 847 27.45 -29.20 -20.13
CA ALA A 847 26.14 -28.84 -19.59
C ALA A 847 26.23 -27.68 -18.59
N ALA A 848 27.25 -27.67 -17.73
CA ALA A 848 27.43 -26.61 -16.73
C ALA A 848 27.76 -25.25 -17.37
N ALA A 849 28.67 -25.24 -18.36
CA ALA A 849 29.02 -24.03 -19.11
C ALA A 849 27.82 -23.47 -19.87
N SER A 850 27.02 -24.34 -20.47
CA SER A 850 25.78 -23.96 -21.18
C SER A 850 24.75 -23.33 -20.26
N ALA A 851 24.48 -23.97 -19.12
CA ALA A 851 23.55 -23.47 -18.11
C ALA A 851 24.00 -22.12 -17.51
N LYS A 852 25.29 -21.95 -17.24
CA LYS A 852 25.89 -20.69 -16.79
C LYS A 852 25.70 -19.59 -17.81
N GLY A 853 25.98 -19.84 -19.10
CA GLY A 853 25.77 -18.90 -20.19
C GLY A 853 24.30 -18.48 -20.32
N ALA A 854 23.40 -19.45 -20.34
CA ALA A 854 21.95 -19.20 -20.43
C ALA A 854 21.44 -18.34 -19.26
N ARG A 855 21.82 -18.68 -18.02
CA ARG A 855 21.47 -17.89 -16.84
C ARG A 855 21.94 -16.45 -16.95
N PHE A 856 23.18 -16.24 -17.42
CA PHE A 856 23.76 -14.91 -17.53
C PHE A 856 23.11 -14.08 -18.65
N ILE A 857 22.85 -14.67 -19.83
CA ILE A 857 22.12 -13.99 -20.92
C ILE A 857 20.73 -13.55 -20.44
N ASN A 858 19.98 -14.44 -19.75
CA ASN A 858 18.69 -14.12 -19.18
C ASN A 858 18.76 -13.00 -18.12
N LEU A 859 19.87 -12.89 -17.38
CA LEU A 859 20.12 -11.78 -16.46
C LEU A 859 20.28 -10.47 -17.23
N CYS A 860 21.10 -10.45 -18.28
CA CYS A 860 21.30 -9.28 -19.13
C CYS A 860 20.00 -8.82 -19.80
N GLY A 861 19.21 -9.77 -20.33
CA GLY A 861 17.92 -9.47 -20.99
C GLY A 861 16.93 -8.78 -20.08
N ARG A 862 16.82 -9.22 -18.81
CA ARG A 862 15.92 -8.59 -17.84
C ARG A 862 16.19 -7.10 -17.61
N PHE A 863 17.44 -6.68 -17.74
CA PHE A 863 17.84 -5.30 -17.48
C PHE A 863 18.29 -4.58 -18.76
N ASN A 864 17.92 -5.13 -19.91
CA ASN A 864 18.21 -4.58 -21.23
C ASN A 864 19.72 -4.24 -21.42
N LEU A 865 20.60 -5.10 -20.90
CA LEU A 865 22.05 -4.97 -21.07
C LEU A 865 22.49 -5.70 -22.36
N PRO A 866 23.17 -5.03 -23.29
CA PRO A 866 23.76 -5.67 -24.46
C PRO A 866 24.72 -6.79 -24.08
N VAL A 867 24.85 -7.83 -24.89
CA VAL A 867 25.74 -8.96 -24.64
C VAL A 867 26.79 -9.08 -25.72
N LEU A 868 28.08 -9.12 -25.33
CA LEU A 868 29.20 -9.49 -26.18
C LEU A 868 29.43 -10.99 -26.07
N SER A 869 29.40 -11.70 -27.20
CA SER A 869 29.70 -13.12 -27.28
C SER A 869 31.03 -13.32 -27.99
N LEU A 870 32.02 -13.81 -27.27
CA LEU A 870 33.37 -14.14 -27.81
C LEU A 870 33.47 -15.64 -28.02
N CYS A 871 33.46 -16.08 -29.26
CA CYS A 871 33.41 -17.49 -29.64
C CYS A 871 34.80 -18.08 -29.96
N ASP A 872 35.19 -19.11 -29.25
CA ASP A 872 36.25 -20.07 -29.59
C ASP A 872 35.88 -21.45 -29.11
N THR A 873 34.96 -22.11 -29.82
CA THR A 873 34.43 -23.42 -29.40
C THR A 873 34.52 -24.47 -30.51
N PRO A 874 34.96 -25.70 -30.17
CA PRO A 874 34.88 -26.85 -31.10
C PRO A 874 33.43 -27.44 -31.12
N GLY A 875 32.49 -26.90 -30.41
CA GLY A 875 31.12 -27.41 -30.27
C GLY A 875 30.76 -27.81 -28.84
N PHE A 876 29.63 -28.49 -28.69
CA PHE A 876 29.25 -29.07 -27.42
C PHE A 876 30.01 -30.35 -27.10
N MET A 877 30.20 -30.64 -25.80
CA MET A 877 30.61 -31.95 -25.34
C MET A 877 29.51 -32.97 -25.64
N VAL A 878 29.96 -34.11 -26.20
CA VAL A 878 29.06 -35.19 -26.66
C VAL A 878 29.47 -36.54 -26.04
N GLY A 879 28.56 -37.47 -26.04
CA GLY A 879 28.80 -38.84 -25.56
C GLY A 879 28.02 -39.16 -24.28
N PRO A 880 27.96 -40.44 -23.89
CA PRO A 880 27.10 -40.92 -22.79
C PRO A 880 27.27 -40.17 -21.46
N GLU A 881 28.50 -39.79 -21.12
CA GLU A 881 28.77 -39.03 -19.89
C GLU A 881 28.16 -37.61 -19.93
N SER A 882 28.24 -36.92 -21.07
CA SER A 882 27.68 -35.60 -21.26
C SER A 882 26.14 -35.66 -21.24
N GLU A 883 25.53 -36.69 -21.83
CA GLU A 883 24.09 -36.89 -21.80
C GLU A 883 23.57 -37.17 -20.38
N THR A 884 24.32 -37.91 -19.56
CA THR A 884 23.95 -38.11 -18.13
C THR A 884 23.96 -36.80 -17.33
N GLN A 885 24.71 -35.79 -17.78
CA GLN A 885 24.76 -34.47 -17.18
C GLN A 885 23.67 -33.52 -17.72
N GLY A 886 22.81 -33.97 -18.65
CA GLY A 886 21.75 -33.16 -19.25
C GLY A 886 22.21 -32.21 -20.35
N ALA A 887 23.21 -32.62 -21.13
CA ALA A 887 23.85 -31.79 -22.16
C ALA A 887 22.84 -31.20 -23.16
N VAL A 888 21.89 -31.99 -23.63
CA VAL A 888 20.86 -31.52 -24.61
C VAL A 888 19.99 -30.41 -24.00
N ALA A 889 19.49 -30.58 -22.78
CA ALA A 889 18.63 -29.58 -22.13
C ALA A 889 19.41 -28.26 -21.95
N ALA A 890 20.59 -28.32 -21.38
CA ALA A 890 21.42 -27.15 -21.15
C ALA A 890 21.85 -26.41 -22.46
N ALA A 891 22.12 -27.18 -23.52
CA ALA A 891 22.40 -26.61 -24.85
C ALA A 891 21.19 -25.86 -25.43
N CYS A 892 20.00 -26.45 -25.31
CA CYS A 892 18.75 -25.83 -25.76
C CYS A 892 18.41 -24.58 -24.94
N ASP A 893 18.69 -24.59 -23.62
CA ASP A 893 18.51 -23.44 -22.75
C ASP A 893 19.41 -22.27 -23.15
N LEU A 894 20.67 -22.55 -23.53
CA LEU A 894 21.60 -21.51 -24.00
C LEU A 894 21.13 -20.89 -25.32
N ILE A 895 20.68 -21.71 -26.29
CA ILE A 895 20.12 -21.24 -27.56
C ILE A 895 18.88 -20.41 -27.31
N SER A 896 17.95 -20.91 -26.45
CA SER A 896 16.71 -20.22 -26.11
C SER A 896 16.97 -18.88 -25.41
N ALA A 897 17.93 -18.82 -24.51
CA ALA A 897 18.28 -17.58 -23.83
C ALA A 897 18.81 -16.52 -24.81
N GLY A 898 19.64 -16.92 -25.79
CA GLY A 898 20.13 -16.03 -26.84
C GLY A 898 19.02 -15.55 -27.77
N ALA A 899 18.22 -16.47 -28.29
CA ALA A 899 17.16 -16.19 -29.25
C ALA A 899 16.02 -15.32 -28.69
N ASN A 900 15.81 -15.32 -27.35
CA ASN A 900 14.81 -14.49 -26.69
C ASN A 900 15.41 -13.27 -25.97
N LEU A 901 16.64 -12.89 -26.32
CA LEU A 901 17.28 -11.70 -25.77
C LEU A 901 16.78 -10.45 -26.49
N ASP A 902 16.04 -9.58 -25.81
CA ASP A 902 15.55 -8.32 -26.38
C ASP A 902 16.68 -7.29 -26.57
N ALA A 903 17.74 -7.36 -25.75
CA ALA A 903 18.90 -6.49 -25.89
C ALA A 903 19.83 -6.94 -27.04
N PRO A 904 20.60 -6.04 -27.66
CA PRO A 904 21.49 -6.42 -28.76
C PRO A 904 22.55 -7.42 -28.31
N MET A 905 22.77 -8.48 -29.09
CA MET A 905 23.93 -9.37 -29.00
C MET A 905 24.95 -9.03 -30.08
N PHE A 906 26.19 -9.01 -29.70
CA PHE A 906 27.34 -8.79 -30.60
C PHE A 906 28.20 -10.04 -30.61
N PHE A 907 28.31 -10.72 -31.75
CA PHE A 907 29.07 -11.95 -31.87
C PHE A 907 30.42 -11.70 -32.55
N VAL A 908 31.48 -12.25 -31.96
CA VAL A 908 32.84 -12.21 -32.51
C VAL A 908 33.49 -13.59 -32.42
N CYS A 909 33.73 -14.22 -33.57
CA CYS A 909 34.51 -15.45 -33.64
C CYS A 909 35.99 -15.14 -33.58
N LEU A 910 36.65 -15.56 -32.48
CA LEU A 910 38.10 -15.34 -32.28
C LEU A 910 38.95 -16.37 -33.02
N ARG A 911 38.51 -17.65 -33.01
CA ARG A 911 39.20 -18.75 -33.66
C ARG A 911 38.21 -19.85 -34.08
N LYS A 912 37.84 -20.81 -33.25
CA LYS A 912 36.95 -21.92 -33.61
C LYS A 912 35.49 -21.53 -33.48
N GLY A 913 34.72 -21.68 -34.54
CA GLY A 913 33.29 -21.51 -34.58
C GLY A 913 32.64 -22.75 -35.17
N TYR A 914 32.57 -23.87 -34.40
CA TYR A 914 32.15 -25.13 -34.96
C TYR A 914 30.76 -25.57 -34.47
N GLY A 915 29.96 -26.02 -35.44
CA GLY A 915 28.68 -26.70 -35.22
C GLY A 915 27.65 -25.92 -34.41
N ILE A 916 26.73 -26.63 -33.79
CA ILE A 916 25.66 -26.07 -32.99
C ILE A 916 26.18 -25.25 -31.79
N GLY A 917 27.40 -25.55 -31.29
CA GLY A 917 28.03 -24.78 -30.23
C GLY A 917 28.30 -23.34 -30.62
N ALA A 918 28.80 -23.10 -31.86
CA ALA A 918 29.00 -21.76 -32.38
C ALA A 918 27.65 -21.04 -32.59
N GLN A 919 26.63 -21.75 -33.08
CA GLN A 919 25.28 -21.21 -33.24
C GLN A 919 24.69 -20.83 -31.86
N ALA A 920 24.88 -21.64 -30.83
CA ALA A 920 24.42 -21.32 -29.47
C ALA A 920 25.09 -20.06 -28.90
N MET A 921 26.39 -19.85 -29.19
CA MET A 921 27.09 -18.60 -28.84
C MET A 921 26.61 -17.38 -29.66
N ALA A 922 25.96 -17.61 -30.81
CA ALA A 922 25.42 -16.61 -31.71
C ALA A 922 23.86 -16.57 -31.69
N ALA A 923 23.26 -16.72 -30.50
CA ALA A 923 21.79 -16.66 -30.30
C ALA A 923 20.99 -17.67 -31.16
N GLY A 924 21.60 -18.82 -31.53
CA GLY A 924 20.99 -19.87 -32.35
C GLY A 924 21.35 -19.85 -33.82
N SER A 925 21.82 -18.73 -34.34
CA SER A 925 22.27 -18.57 -35.73
C SER A 925 23.27 -17.42 -35.87
N LEU A 926 24.22 -17.51 -36.78
CA LEU A 926 25.14 -16.41 -37.10
C LEU A 926 24.41 -15.17 -37.69
N GLY A 927 23.15 -15.30 -38.08
CA GLY A 927 22.31 -14.20 -38.59
C GLY A 927 21.45 -13.50 -37.53
N GLU A 928 21.40 -13.99 -36.28
CA GLU A 928 20.58 -13.42 -35.21
C GLU A 928 21.24 -12.23 -34.47
N PRO A 929 22.55 -12.23 -34.17
CA PRO A 929 23.19 -11.10 -33.52
C PRO A 929 23.07 -9.79 -34.30
N ALA A 930 23.15 -8.65 -33.63
CA ALA A 930 23.14 -7.33 -34.25
C ALA A 930 24.27 -7.16 -35.27
N PHE A 931 25.34 -7.91 -35.12
CA PHE A 931 26.34 -8.25 -36.11
C PHE A 931 27.09 -9.52 -35.71
N SER A 932 27.62 -10.24 -36.74
CA SER A 932 28.46 -11.40 -36.59
C SER A 932 29.81 -11.16 -37.28
N LEU A 933 30.83 -11.00 -36.46
CA LEU A 933 32.18 -10.70 -36.92
C LEU A 933 33.13 -11.88 -36.71
N ALA A 934 34.21 -11.91 -37.44
CA ALA A 934 35.33 -12.79 -37.14
C ALA A 934 36.68 -12.05 -37.19
N TRP A 935 37.60 -12.50 -36.38
CA TRP A 935 39.00 -12.16 -36.57
C TRP A 935 39.60 -12.97 -37.74
N PRO A 936 40.70 -12.58 -38.34
CA PRO A 936 41.35 -13.33 -39.41
C PRO A 936 41.72 -14.77 -39.01
N THR A 937 41.83 -15.05 -37.72
CA THR A 937 42.08 -16.36 -37.15
C THR A 937 40.80 -17.23 -37.02
N GLY A 938 39.65 -16.70 -37.45
CA GLY A 938 38.34 -17.40 -37.37
C GLY A 938 38.30 -18.60 -38.32
N GLU A 939 37.78 -19.71 -37.79
CA GLU A 939 37.64 -20.98 -38.52
C GLU A 939 36.22 -21.50 -38.25
N PHE A 940 35.44 -21.80 -39.30
CA PHE A 940 34.04 -22.22 -39.23
C PHE A 940 33.84 -23.59 -39.84
N GLY A 941 32.90 -24.35 -39.32
CA GLY A 941 32.57 -25.66 -39.88
C GLY A 941 31.42 -26.37 -39.15
N PRO A 942 30.81 -27.39 -39.75
CA PRO A 942 29.69 -28.09 -39.15
C PRO A 942 30.07 -28.89 -37.88
N MET A 943 31.35 -29.21 -37.71
CA MET A 943 31.96 -29.89 -36.59
C MET A 943 33.49 -29.68 -36.65
N GLY A 944 34.24 -30.22 -35.66
CA GLY A 944 35.71 -30.21 -35.73
C GLY A 944 36.20 -30.74 -37.07
N LEU A 945 37.06 -29.96 -37.78
CA LEU A 945 37.35 -30.16 -39.20
C LEU A 945 38.07 -31.47 -39.45
N GLU A 946 38.96 -31.90 -38.57
CA GLU A 946 39.62 -33.20 -38.65
C GLU A 946 38.61 -34.38 -38.50
N GLY A 947 37.67 -34.27 -37.58
CA GLY A 947 36.62 -35.26 -37.41
C GLY A 947 35.65 -35.31 -38.59
N ALA A 948 35.36 -34.14 -39.20
CA ALA A 948 34.53 -34.06 -40.39
C ALA A 948 35.13 -34.81 -41.58
N ILE A 949 36.48 -34.76 -41.75
CA ILE A 949 37.13 -35.55 -42.79
C ILE A 949 37.07 -37.06 -42.49
N GLN A 950 37.32 -37.45 -41.25
CA GLN A 950 37.28 -38.89 -40.87
C GLN A 950 35.85 -39.46 -41.06
N LEU A 951 34.81 -38.66 -40.83
CA LEU A 951 33.42 -39.08 -41.01
C LEU A 951 32.96 -39.01 -42.47
N GLY A 952 33.16 -37.86 -43.14
CA GLY A 952 32.62 -37.58 -44.46
C GLY A 952 33.38 -38.26 -45.60
N TYR A 953 34.71 -38.48 -45.43
CA TYR A 953 35.57 -39.11 -46.42
C TYR A 953 36.13 -40.47 -45.98
N ARG A 954 35.39 -41.11 -45.08
CA ARG A 954 35.80 -42.42 -44.50
C ARG A 954 36.04 -43.47 -45.56
N LYS A 955 35.15 -43.54 -46.54
CA LYS A 955 35.25 -44.58 -47.66
C LYS A 955 36.49 -44.31 -48.53
N GLU A 956 36.75 -43.06 -48.88
CA GLU A 956 37.91 -42.67 -49.67
C GLU A 956 39.23 -42.95 -48.93
N LEU A 957 39.23 -42.63 -47.63
CA LEU A 957 40.42 -42.90 -46.76
C LEU A 957 40.65 -44.39 -46.55
N GLU A 958 39.61 -45.19 -46.42
CA GLU A 958 39.70 -46.65 -46.28
C GLU A 958 40.06 -47.36 -47.61
N ALA A 959 39.68 -46.78 -48.77
CA ALA A 959 40.04 -47.26 -50.10
C ALA A 959 41.52 -47.10 -50.44
N GLU A 960 42.22 -46.11 -49.88
CA GLU A 960 43.65 -45.93 -50.02
C GLU A 960 44.38 -46.88 -49.06
N THR A 961 45.03 -47.91 -49.65
CA THR A 961 45.70 -48.99 -48.90
C THR A 961 47.10 -48.66 -48.47
N ASP A 962 47.76 -47.72 -49.17
CA ASP A 962 49.11 -47.24 -48.82
C ASP A 962 49.03 -46.22 -47.68
N PRO A 963 49.67 -46.50 -46.53
CA PRO A 963 49.56 -45.62 -45.34
C PRO A 963 50.06 -44.22 -45.61
N ASP A 964 51.14 -44.03 -46.39
CA ASP A 964 51.71 -42.72 -46.64
C ASP A 964 50.80 -41.89 -47.59
N LYS A 965 50.23 -42.52 -48.62
CA LYS A 965 49.25 -41.85 -49.49
C LYS A 965 47.94 -41.56 -48.80
N ARG A 966 47.49 -42.42 -47.90
CA ARG A 966 46.30 -42.20 -47.06
C ARG A 966 46.51 -40.98 -46.10
N ALA A 967 47.71 -40.92 -45.49
CA ALA A 967 48.06 -39.74 -44.67
C ALA A 967 48.10 -38.45 -45.50
N ALA A 968 48.75 -38.50 -46.68
CA ALA A 968 48.79 -37.32 -47.58
C ALA A 968 47.40 -36.93 -48.12
N LEU A 969 46.50 -37.89 -48.35
CA LEU A 969 45.13 -37.63 -48.76
C LEU A 969 44.35 -36.96 -47.61
N TYR A 970 44.50 -37.50 -46.37
CA TYR A 970 43.89 -36.94 -45.18
C TYR A 970 44.35 -35.50 -44.95
N ASP A 971 45.65 -35.23 -44.97
CA ASP A 971 46.24 -33.90 -44.78
C ASP A 971 45.72 -32.89 -45.82
N ARG A 972 45.67 -33.34 -47.10
CA ARG A 972 45.11 -32.48 -48.18
C ARG A 972 43.64 -32.17 -47.98
N LEU A 973 42.80 -33.12 -47.56
CA LEU A 973 41.37 -32.94 -47.32
C LEU A 973 41.15 -32.03 -46.10
N VAL A 974 41.94 -32.23 -45.06
CA VAL A 974 41.92 -31.35 -43.87
C VAL A 974 42.32 -29.92 -44.26
N ALA A 975 43.39 -29.75 -45.00
CA ALA A 975 43.82 -28.40 -45.47
C ALA A 975 42.71 -27.71 -46.30
N GLY A 976 42.04 -28.46 -47.17
CA GLY A 976 40.94 -27.93 -47.98
C GLY A 976 39.70 -27.53 -47.16
N LEU A 977 39.42 -28.23 -46.01
CA LEU A 977 38.37 -27.79 -45.10
C LEU A 977 38.72 -26.53 -44.32
N TYR A 978 39.98 -26.42 -43.91
CA TYR A 978 40.47 -25.21 -43.23
C TYR A 978 40.44 -23.98 -44.16
N GLU A 979 40.77 -24.17 -45.45
CA GLU A 979 40.68 -23.10 -46.45
C GLU A 979 39.22 -22.65 -46.66
N ARG A 980 38.31 -23.62 -46.86
CA ARG A 980 36.87 -23.34 -47.04
C ARG A 980 36.27 -22.69 -45.82
N GLY A 981 36.60 -23.19 -44.61
CA GLY A 981 36.09 -22.70 -43.35
C GLY A 981 36.82 -21.45 -42.82
N SER A 982 37.77 -20.89 -43.52
CA SER A 982 38.44 -19.66 -43.12
C SER A 982 37.44 -18.50 -43.04
N ALA A 983 37.61 -17.61 -42.06
CA ALA A 983 36.74 -16.45 -41.87
C ALA A 983 36.53 -15.64 -43.18
N MET A 984 37.57 -15.47 -44.00
CA MET A 984 37.52 -14.74 -45.28
C MET A 984 36.58 -15.43 -46.27
N ASN A 985 36.67 -16.76 -46.37
CA ASN A 985 35.82 -17.50 -47.29
C ASN A 985 34.35 -17.54 -46.81
N VAL A 986 34.12 -17.69 -45.52
CA VAL A 986 32.80 -17.67 -44.90
C VAL A 986 32.14 -16.29 -45.06
N ALA A 987 32.90 -15.20 -44.91
CA ALA A 987 32.43 -13.86 -45.20
C ALA A 987 32.10 -13.63 -46.69
N SER A 988 32.79 -14.32 -47.60
CA SER A 988 32.54 -14.20 -49.06
C SER A 988 31.17 -14.77 -49.48
N THR A 989 30.57 -15.62 -48.67
CA THR A 989 29.24 -16.19 -48.85
C THR A 989 28.17 -15.49 -47.96
N HIS A 990 28.59 -14.46 -47.24
CA HIS A 990 27.75 -13.67 -46.34
C HIS A 990 27.11 -14.49 -45.19
N GLU A 991 27.82 -15.52 -44.69
CA GLU A 991 27.43 -16.25 -43.47
C GLU A 991 27.81 -15.49 -42.21
N ILE A 992 28.73 -14.53 -42.30
CA ILE A 992 29.10 -13.52 -41.31
C ILE A 992 29.18 -12.15 -41.96
N ASP A 993 29.00 -11.08 -41.21
CA ASP A 993 28.94 -9.72 -41.75
C ASP A 993 30.30 -9.17 -42.15
N ALA A 994 31.38 -9.49 -41.42
CA ALA A 994 32.72 -9.02 -41.75
C ALA A 994 33.82 -9.83 -41.06
N VAL A 995 35.00 -9.78 -41.70
CA VAL A 995 36.28 -10.11 -41.07
C VAL A 995 37.00 -8.81 -40.77
N ILE A 996 37.39 -8.63 -39.53
CA ILE A 996 37.95 -7.35 -39.04
C ILE A 996 39.35 -7.51 -38.44
N ASP A 997 40.14 -6.44 -38.47
CA ASP A 997 41.32 -6.35 -37.61
C ASP A 997 40.90 -6.48 -36.14
N PRO A 998 41.53 -7.35 -35.34
CA PRO A 998 41.23 -7.42 -33.89
C PRO A 998 41.20 -6.04 -33.21
N ALA A 999 42.04 -5.10 -33.63
CA ALA A 999 42.08 -3.73 -33.11
C ALA A 999 40.78 -2.91 -33.34
N ASP A 1000 39.98 -3.26 -34.34
CA ASP A 1000 38.73 -2.56 -34.67
C ASP A 1000 37.52 -3.07 -33.89
N THR A 1001 37.66 -4.19 -33.19
CA THR A 1001 36.53 -4.88 -32.50
C THR A 1001 35.78 -3.96 -31.56
N ARG A 1002 36.49 -3.24 -30.70
CA ARG A 1002 35.93 -2.28 -29.77
C ARG A 1002 35.11 -1.16 -30.44
N GLY A 1003 35.68 -0.66 -31.60
CA GLY A 1003 34.99 0.38 -32.39
C GLY A 1003 33.68 -0.09 -32.98
N TRP A 1004 33.62 -1.37 -33.44
CA TRP A 1004 32.40 -1.98 -33.95
C TRP A 1004 31.32 -2.12 -32.85
N ILE A 1005 31.71 -2.62 -31.67
CA ILE A 1005 30.82 -2.79 -30.54
C ILE A 1005 30.28 -1.42 -30.09
N ALA A 1006 31.13 -0.43 -29.91
CA ALA A 1006 30.76 0.93 -29.52
C ALA A 1006 29.74 1.57 -30.49
N LYS A 1007 29.98 1.37 -31.82
CA LYS A 1007 29.06 1.84 -32.87
C LYS A 1007 27.72 1.08 -32.81
N GLY A 1008 27.73 -0.25 -32.63
CA GLY A 1008 26.55 -1.08 -32.49
C GLY A 1008 25.69 -0.65 -31.29
N MET A 1009 26.29 -0.40 -30.12
CA MET A 1009 25.58 0.09 -28.93
C MET A 1009 24.94 1.48 -29.15
N ARG A 1010 25.65 2.39 -29.90
CA ARG A 1010 25.06 3.70 -30.23
C ARG A 1010 23.88 3.62 -31.19
N MET A 1011 23.86 2.65 -32.09
CA MET A 1011 22.76 2.41 -33.02
C MET A 1011 21.53 1.83 -32.27
N ALA A 1012 21.75 0.86 -31.39
CA ALA A 1012 20.72 0.24 -30.60
C ALA A 1012 20.05 1.22 -29.60
N ALA A 1013 20.79 2.19 -29.05
CA ALA A 1013 20.25 3.21 -28.18
C ALA A 1013 19.29 4.21 -28.86
N ARG A 1014 19.14 4.16 -30.18
CA ARG A 1014 18.24 5.01 -30.98
C ARG A 1014 16.92 4.28 -31.37
N MET A 1015 16.86 2.99 -31.19
CA MET A 1015 15.68 2.14 -31.37
C MET A 1015 14.95 1.97 -30.05
#